data_83463b2e44670144fdce2ef5cf7e4e5f
#
_entry.id   83463b2e44670144fdce2ef5cf7e4e5f
#
_cell.length_a   1.000
_cell.length_b   1.000
_cell.length_c   1.000
_cell.angle_alpha   90.00
_cell.angle_beta   90.00
_cell.angle_gamma   90.00
#
_symmetry.space_group_name_H-M   'P 1'
#
loop_
_entity.id
_entity.type
_entity.pdbx_description
1 polymer ?
#
loop_
_entity_poly.entity_id
_entity_poly.type
_entity_poly.pdbx_seq_one_letter_code
_entity_poly.pdbx_strand_id
1 'polypeptide(L)'
;MRYGLLATGLLSFITTEAQITFPDNSGITDRKIQESGLHYIIHPVKGDSRTEIRLIIGAGSLMENPEQAGIAHFLEHLVFKKTLFGNLNQLDVKLERDFNASTHYESTIYKISVPNTPENIGMCLEIFRKNIFSDLFSNVSKDDIEKEKNVIIQELRDRGNEGPFYHEKIGNSIFRNKLPGGTEADIRKIDKASLESYFRKWYTTGNAHIVIVGDINTSATEKKITSLFHDKGHKANETTSYYQIDYASLIPTQSIFSLQQGKQKNMSTERIIVVQRKPEDLKVTLMQKLYSELIRQGIKDTGLQNVTFFDDWYMGNIFHSGFEIRSKDKADLLKTYEQLGALSEQVKKTEIQQELFDTIKQKVIKNTFAPLPTSAKDIAVYYEDIIGRHKYVLPSESGFLAQKILNELKEEEIRSYSSLLPEDPHFNLIQTPSGLSEITEQELTESFQTGIKSGLKIRHQETVKEQVLKAAPLIHYKIESPKKLFARVISEKKLDRLNASLIKLSNGIDVILAPDSKAEKNTIIYYGRGGFSQLSDHKYPFYKDLNYYANQIGIKPYKYNILSDILSQNSISYSSYIGSYANEIRITAPDENMELAFKLLYHSVYNYVLPVEDFKGDIKQKLQENDKEEQVSENEYARFQQAEELFLGNYRNTENKKLTKQELKKLDIKKLFAFYDQVFRNTNNRAVLISGNFNIHQTKDLVTKYFGAYKPDHQILQWQSDSSPAISNKDFAPENQTRKDVALITKSPVIPSAKNIYAIQLAKELLQARFFETARNKYGKVYSPSVSCEYKTYPVPSVSFIVKFRSEKEDIPFLKNLFLDLMKDSVDTHTLENSKKALLISIAEKIGDPYSKEKEIIQSYLDQLNTDDFENYESLINSVTTDDIKAILNSVKSVNAQLIQ
;
A
#
# COMPACT_ATOMS: atom_id res chain seq x y z
N MET A 1 -63.53 -28.07 19.54
CA MET A 1 -62.45 -28.61 20.36
C MET A 1 -61.16 -28.12 19.74
N ARG A 2 -60.50 -27.21 20.48
CA ARG A 2 -59.05 -27.09 20.71
C ARG A 2 -58.12 -27.36 19.49
N TYR A 3 -57.50 -26.45 18.93
CA TYR A 3 -56.46 -25.45 19.27
C TYR A 3 -56.58 -24.31 18.25
N GLY A 4 -56.61 -23.15 18.52
CA GLY A 4 -56.21 -22.20 19.55
C GLY A 4 -55.11 -21.33 19.11
N LEU A 5 -55.36 -20.09 19.11
CA LEU A 5 -54.49 -18.93 19.37
C LEU A 5 -52.97 -19.13 19.31
N LEU A 6 -52.39 -18.17 18.66
CA LEU A 6 -51.04 -17.58 18.73
C LEU A 6 -50.46 -17.52 17.31
N ALA A 7 -50.09 -16.44 16.74
CA ALA A 7 -49.60 -15.19 17.28
C ALA A 7 -49.77 -14.09 16.24
N THR A 8 -50.54 -13.08 16.49
CA THR A 8 -50.31 -11.74 15.98
C THR A 8 -49.18 -11.16 16.78
N GLY A 9 -47.98 -11.56 16.42
CA GLY A 9 -46.76 -10.94 16.89
C GLY A 9 -46.49 -9.75 16.01
N LEU A 10 -46.52 -8.56 16.60
CA LEU A 10 -45.97 -7.32 16.07
C LEU A 10 -44.62 -7.59 15.40
N LEU A 11 -44.54 -7.51 14.08
CA LEU A 11 -43.35 -7.16 13.36
C LEU A 11 -43.15 -5.65 13.59
N SER A 12 -42.61 -5.28 14.74
CA SER A 12 -41.89 -4.04 14.89
C SER A 12 -40.65 -4.22 14.00
N PHE A 13 -40.65 -3.57 12.85
CA PHE A 13 -39.41 -3.29 12.13
C PHE A 13 -38.54 -2.46 13.06
N ILE A 14 -37.78 -3.12 13.88
CA ILE A 14 -36.59 -2.53 14.48
C ILE A 14 -35.65 -2.36 13.29
N THR A 15 -35.54 -1.14 12.79
CA THR A 15 -34.35 -0.69 12.08
C THR A 15 -33.22 -0.80 13.08
N THR A 16 -32.61 -1.96 13.20
CA THR A 16 -31.35 -2.13 13.90
C THR A 16 -30.33 -1.39 13.06
N GLU A 17 -30.11 -0.09 13.38
CA GLU A 17 -28.81 0.51 13.13
C GLU A 17 -27.79 -0.49 13.66
N ALA A 18 -26.88 -0.96 12.82
CA ALA A 18 -25.89 -1.94 13.21
C ALA A 18 -25.07 -1.36 14.37
N GLN A 19 -25.39 -1.77 15.57
CA GLN A 19 -24.62 -1.39 16.75
C GLN A 19 -23.25 -2.03 16.62
N ILE A 20 -22.23 -1.19 16.46
CA ILE A 20 -20.83 -1.59 16.33
C ILE A 20 -20.39 -2.06 17.72
N THR A 21 -20.17 -3.34 17.89
CA THR A 21 -19.66 -3.91 19.14
C THR A 21 -18.16 -4.19 19.00
N PHE A 22 -17.34 -3.35 19.61
CA PHE A 22 -15.95 -3.71 19.91
C PHE A 22 -15.90 -4.54 21.19
N PRO A 23 -14.94 -5.48 21.35
CA PRO A 23 -14.88 -6.38 22.52
C PRO A 23 -14.76 -5.67 23.86
N ASP A 24 -14.28 -4.43 23.86
CA ASP A 24 -14.23 -3.54 25.03
C ASP A 24 -14.93 -2.23 24.68
N ASN A 25 -16.26 -2.25 24.74
CA ASN A 25 -17.11 -1.06 24.58
C ASN A 25 -17.01 -0.08 25.74
N SER A 26 -16.15 -0.35 26.72
CA SER A 26 -15.96 0.52 27.88
C SER A 26 -15.26 1.81 27.47
N GLY A 27 -16.04 2.82 27.14
CA GLY A 27 -15.55 4.15 26.83
C GLY A 27 -15.97 4.71 25.45
N ILE A 28 -16.52 3.91 24.55
CA ILE A 28 -17.06 4.40 23.29
C ILE A 28 -18.36 5.17 23.56
N THR A 29 -18.42 6.39 23.00
CA THR A 29 -19.64 7.20 23.01
C THR A 29 -20.20 7.24 21.61
N ASP A 30 -21.44 6.77 21.44
CA ASP A 30 -22.18 6.83 20.18
C ASP A 30 -23.52 7.50 20.49
N ARG A 31 -23.70 8.74 20.01
CA ARG A 31 -24.86 9.57 20.38
C ARG A 31 -25.29 10.50 19.26
N LYS A 32 -26.55 10.92 19.34
CA LYS A 32 -27.16 11.92 18.46
C LYS A 32 -27.59 13.13 19.28
N ILE A 33 -27.24 14.32 18.81
CA ILE A 33 -27.73 15.58 19.40
C ILE A 33 -29.17 15.78 18.91
N GLN A 34 -30.13 15.83 19.80
CA GLN A 34 -31.56 15.87 19.47
C GLN A 34 -31.95 17.16 18.71
N GLU A 35 -31.35 18.29 19.10
CA GLU A 35 -31.69 19.61 18.55
C GLU A 35 -31.17 19.80 17.13
N SER A 36 -29.94 19.40 16.86
CA SER A 36 -29.27 19.58 15.57
C SER A 36 -29.36 18.34 14.65
N GLY A 37 -29.65 17.17 15.24
CA GLY A 37 -29.64 15.92 14.51
C GLY A 37 -28.27 15.33 14.23
N LEU A 38 -27.18 15.98 14.66
CA LEU A 38 -25.81 15.49 14.43
C LEU A 38 -25.57 14.19 15.18
N HIS A 39 -25.07 13.21 14.45
CA HIS A 39 -24.59 11.96 15.04
C HIS A 39 -23.07 12.05 15.28
N TYR A 40 -22.59 11.59 16.43
CA TYR A 40 -21.17 11.55 16.72
C TYR A 40 -20.73 10.30 17.45
N ILE A 41 -19.52 9.84 17.13
CA ILE A 41 -18.85 8.71 17.76
C ILE A 41 -17.52 9.18 18.31
N ILE A 42 -17.25 8.88 19.57
CA ILE A 42 -15.97 9.11 20.22
C ILE A 42 -15.44 7.76 20.66
N HIS A 43 -14.31 7.35 20.09
CA HIS A 43 -13.67 6.07 20.37
C HIS A 43 -12.28 6.28 20.95
N PRO A 44 -12.08 6.16 22.27
CA PRO A 44 -10.79 6.34 22.90
C PRO A 44 -9.87 5.14 22.62
N VAL A 45 -8.64 5.44 22.18
CA VAL A 45 -7.57 4.46 21.90
C VAL A 45 -6.31 4.92 22.63
N LYS A 46 -5.95 4.24 23.70
CA LYS A 46 -4.80 4.62 24.53
C LYS A 46 -3.48 4.48 23.81
N GLY A 47 -2.62 5.47 23.98
CA GLY A 47 -1.23 5.46 23.51
C GLY A 47 -1.03 5.91 22.07
N ASP A 48 -2.09 6.23 21.33
CA ASP A 48 -1.95 6.84 20.01
C ASP A 48 -1.52 8.31 20.11
N SER A 49 -0.49 8.67 19.36
CA SER A 49 0.04 10.04 19.34
C SER A 49 -0.81 11.01 18.50
N ARG A 50 -1.71 10.46 17.69
CA ARG A 50 -2.60 11.21 16.81
C ARG A 50 -4.06 10.91 17.06
N THR A 51 -4.89 11.88 16.78
CA THR A 51 -6.36 11.75 16.78
C THR A 51 -6.84 11.79 15.35
N GLU A 52 -7.60 10.78 14.98
CA GLU A 52 -8.25 10.64 13.68
C GLU A 52 -9.67 11.22 13.76
N ILE A 53 -9.96 12.18 12.92
CA ILE A 53 -11.27 12.83 12.86
C ILE A 53 -11.87 12.61 11.48
N ARG A 54 -13.11 12.13 11.44
CA ARG A 54 -13.89 11.97 10.21
C ARG A 54 -15.15 12.80 10.30
N LEU A 55 -15.39 13.58 9.26
CA LEU A 55 -16.71 14.17 9.01
C LEU A 55 -17.30 13.47 7.79
N ILE A 56 -18.39 12.75 7.97
CA ILE A 56 -19.07 11.99 6.93
C ILE A 56 -20.39 12.69 6.65
N ILE A 57 -20.54 13.21 5.44
CA ILE A 57 -21.79 13.79 4.95
C ILE A 57 -22.52 12.70 4.16
N GLY A 58 -23.77 12.39 4.53
CA GLY A 58 -24.61 11.40 3.86
C GLY A 58 -25.12 11.90 2.50
N ALA A 59 -24.21 12.40 1.67
CA ALA A 59 -24.48 12.86 0.32
C ALA A 59 -23.27 12.65 -0.57
N GLY A 60 -23.46 11.92 -1.65
CA GLY A 60 -22.52 11.67 -2.70
C GLY A 60 -23.15 11.81 -4.07
N SER A 61 -22.60 11.14 -5.08
CA SER A 61 -23.07 11.32 -6.46
C SER A 61 -24.49 10.78 -6.71
N LEU A 62 -25.00 9.85 -5.93
CA LEU A 62 -26.39 9.37 -6.03
C LEU A 62 -27.42 10.46 -5.75
N MET A 63 -27.05 11.45 -4.92
CA MET A 63 -27.93 12.59 -4.56
C MET A 63 -27.92 13.71 -5.59
N GLU A 64 -27.12 13.58 -6.64
CA GLU A 64 -27.05 14.57 -7.73
C GLU A 64 -28.27 14.46 -8.65
N ASN A 65 -28.73 15.59 -9.16
CA ASN A 65 -29.69 15.60 -10.26
C ASN A 65 -28.96 15.21 -11.57
N PRO A 66 -29.65 14.67 -12.58
CA PRO A 66 -29.02 14.27 -13.84
C PRO A 66 -28.25 15.39 -14.56
N GLU A 67 -28.62 16.66 -14.33
CA GLU A 67 -27.96 17.83 -14.91
C GLU A 67 -26.81 18.37 -14.05
N GLN A 68 -26.52 17.74 -12.91
CA GLN A 68 -25.55 18.19 -11.91
C GLN A 68 -24.49 17.12 -11.62
N ALA A 69 -24.22 16.24 -12.57
CA ALA A 69 -23.23 15.18 -12.38
C ALA A 69 -21.85 15.76 -12.04
N GLY A 70 -21.23 15.21 -10.98
CA GLY A 70 -19.95 15.67 -10.44
C GLY A 70 -20.03 16.83 -9.45
N ILE A 71 -21.24 17.32 -9.09
CA ILE A 71 -21.39 18.46 -8.17
C ILE A 71 -20.95 18.11 -6.73
N ALA A 72 -21.15 16.87 -6.29
CA ALA A 72 -20.73 16.41 -4.97
C ALA A 72 -19.20 16.46 -4.84
N HIS A 73 -18.49 15.98 -5.84
CA HIS A 73 -17.04 16.04 -5.91
C HIS A 73 -16.50 17.47 -6.05
N PHE A 74 -17.15 18.28 -6.87
CA PHE A 74 -16.81 19.70 -6.96
C PHE A 74 -16.91 20.39 -5.61
N LEU A 75 -17.97 20.13 -4.88
CA LEU A 75 -18.19 20.71 -3.56
C LEU A 75 -17.15 20.23 -2.55
N GLU A 76 -16.74 18.94 -2.62
CA GLU A 76 -15.62 18.43 -1.84
C GLU A 76 -14.38 19.29 -2.02
N HIS A 77 -14.00 19.59 -3.27
CA HIS A 77 -12.85 20.45 -3.59
C HIS A 77 -12.98 21.86 -3.02
N LEU A 78 -14.15 22.47 -3.13
CA LEU A 78 -14.39 23.81 -2.60
C LEU A 78 -14.32 23.86 -1.06
N VAL A 79 -14.92 22.88 -0.41
CA VAL A 79 -14.85 22.74 1.07
C VAL A 79 -13.40 22.54 1.47
N PHE A 80 -12.70 21.64 0.81
CA PHE A 80 -11.29 21.36 1.06
C PHE A 80 -10.45 22.63 0.96
N LYS A 81 -10.57 23.37 -0.13
CA LYS A 81 -9.78 24.57 -0.40
C LYS A 81 -10.11 25.73 0.52
N LYS A 82 -11.38 26.05 0.73
CA LYS A 82 -11.81 27.24 1.48
C LYS A 82 -11.81 27.02 2.99
N THR A 83 -11.96 25.78 3.44
CA THR A 83 -12.08 25.47 4.87
C THR A 83 -10.73 25.34 5.54
N LEU A 84 -9.72 24.85 4.85
CA LEU A 84 -8.56 24.28 5.51
C LEU A 84 -7.25 24.97 5.18
N PHE A 85 -7.06 25.47 3.96
CA PHE A 85 -5.78 26.09 3.58
C PHE A 85 -5.37 27.26 4.48
N GLY A 86 -6.33 28.08 4.95
CA GLY A 86 -6.05 29.19 5.86
C GLY A 86 -5.75 28.78 7.30
N ASN A 87 -6.15 27.56 7.70
CA ASN A 87 -6.10 27.09 9.08
C ASN A 87 -5.14 25.91 9.30
N LEU A 88 -4.70 25.22 8.23
CA LEU A 88 -3.79 24.07 8.33
C LEU A 88 -2.45 24.40 8.99
N ASN A 89 -1.92 25.60 8.76
CA ASN A 89 -0.68 26.06 9.37
C ASN A 89 -0.75 26.14 10.91
N GLN A 90 -1.97 26.17 11.47
CA GLN A 90 -2.20 26.22 12.91
C GLN A 90 -2.33 24.81 13.53
N LEU A 91 -2.58 23.79 12.72
CA LEU A 91 -2.88 22.42 13.15
C LEU A 91 -1.69 21.45 13.05
N ASP A 92 -0.53 21.88 12.59
CA ASP A 92 0.64 21.04 12.31
C ASP A 92 0.30 19.80 11.45
N VAL A 93 -0.58 19.97 10.47
CA VAL A 93 -1.01 18.92 9.54
C VAL A 93 -0.41 19.10 8.15
N LYS A 94 -0.08 17.99 7.51
CA LYS A 94 0.38 17.98 6.12
C LYS A 94 -0.76 17.64 5.19
N LEU A 95 -0.91 18.47 4.15
CA LEU A 95 -1.87 18.21 3.08
C LEU A 95 -1.64 16.83 2.47
N GLU A 96 -2.71 16.16 2.06
CA GLU A 96 -2.76 14.82 1.46
C GLU A 96 -2.35 13.68 2.43
N ARG A 97 -1.45 13.89 3.36
CA ARG A 97 -1.07 12.90 4.36
C ARG A 97 -2.03 12.90 5.55
N ASP A 98 -2.20 14.07 6.17
CA ASP A 98 -2.93 14.24 7.43
C ASP A 98 -4.32 14.81 7.21
N PHE A 99 -4.55 15.37 6.04
CA PHE A 99 -5.83 15.86 5.60
C PHE A 99 -6.13 15.43 4.16
N ASN A 100 -7.30 14.81 4.00
CA ASN A 100 -7.80 14.35 2.71
C ASN A 100 -9.32 14.34 2.71
N ALA A 101 -9.92 14.25 1.54
CA ALA A 101 -11.35 14.02 1.37
C ALA A 101 -11.60 13.02 0.26
N SER A 102 -12.80 12.48 0.21
CA SER A 102 -13.22 11.56 -0.85
C SER A 102 -14.72 11.63 -1.04
N THR A 103 -15.15 11.67 -2.30
CA THR A 103 -16.55 11.56 -2.70
C THR A 103 -16.83 10.16 -3.23
N HIS A 104 -17.87 9.55 -2.65
CA HIS A 104 -18.40 8.24 -3.03
C HIS A 104 -19.80 8.38 -3.63
N TYR A 105 -20.42 7.28 -3.96
CA TYR A 105 -21.81 7.27 -4.41
C TYR A 105 -22.77 7.77 -3.34
N GLU A 106 -22.57 7.30 -2.09
CA GLU A 106 -23.49 7.55 -0.98
C GLU A 106 -23.09 8.72 -0.09
N SER A 107 -21.81 9.06 -0.05
CA SER A 107 -21.27 10.00 0.93
C SER A 107 -20.08 10.80 0.43
N THR A 108 -19.82 11.92 1.10
CA THR A 108 -18.56 12.66 1.04
C THR A 108 -17.91 12.64 2.40
N ILE A 109 -16.64 12.24 2.47
CA ILE A 109 -15.89 11.99 3.72
C ILE A 109 -14.69 12.94 3.78
N TYR A 110 -14.62 13.74 4.84
CA TYR A 110 -13.48 14.60 5.16
C TYR A 110 -12.69 13.96 6.28
N LYS A 111 -11.37 13.82 6.09
CA LYS A 111 -10.44 13.07 6.93
C LYS A 111 -9.38 14.01 7.47
N ILE A 112 -9.24 14.09 8.78
CA ILE A 112 -8.19 14.87 9.43
C ILE A 112 -7.50 13.97 10.45
N SER A 113 -6.16 13.99 10.43
CA SER A 113 -5.32 13.39 11.44
C SER A 113 -4.50 14.50 12.09
N VAL A 114 -4.63 14.70 13.40
CA VAL A 114 -3.93 15.76 14.13
C VAL A 114 -3.14 15.20 15.30
N PRO A 115 -2.05 15.87 15.74
CA PRO A 115 -1.42 15.56 17.01
C PRO A 115 -2.47 15.56 18.14
N ASN A 116 -2.40 14.57 19.00
CA ASN A 116 -3.38 14.31 20.02
C ASN A 116 -3.36 15.35 21.16
N THR A 117 -3.97 16.51 20.92
CA THR A 117 -4.17 17.56 21.92
C THR A 117 -5.62 18.06 21.89
N PRO A 118 -6.19 18.44 23.05
CA PRO A 118 -7.54 19.00 23.11
C PRO A 118 -7.73 20.25 22.22
N GLU A 119 -6.68 21.06 22.09
CA GLU A 119 -6.65 22.27 21.28
C GLU A 119 -6.82 21.95 19.79
N ASN A 120 -6.06 20.97 19.27
CA ASN A 120 -6.13 20.55 17.87
C ASN A 120 -7.51 19.94 17.56
N ILE A 121 -8.02 19.09 18.43
CA ILE A 121 -9.37 18.50 18.29
C ILE A 121 -10.43 19.61 18.29
N GLY A 122 -10.34 20.53 19.25
CA GLY A 122 -11.24 21.67 19.35
C GLY A 122 -11.24 22.56 18.12
N MET A 123 -10.05 22.86 17.59
CA MET A 123 -9.87 23.65 16.36
C MET A 123 -10.47 22.96 15.13
N CYS A 124 -10.26 21.66 14.97
CA CYS A 124 -10.89 20.90 13.87
C CYS A 124 -12.42 20.98 13.92
N LEU A 125 -13.00 20.81 15.11
CA LEU A 125 -14.46 20.90 15.30
C LEU A 125 -14.99 22.32 15.01
N GLU A 126 -14.26 23.35 15.41
CA GLU A 126 -14.59 24.76 15.10
C GLU A 126 -14.52 25.06 13.59
N ILE A 127 -13.51 24.52 12.90
CA ILE A 127 -13.37 24.60 11.44
C ILE A 127 -14.58 23.96 10.77
N PHE A 128 -14.97 22.76 11.16
CA PHE A 128 -16.17 22.10 10.62
C PHE A 128 -17.42 22.96 10.86
N ARG A 129 -17.62 23.40 12.08
CA ARG A 129 -18.79 24.21 12.44
C ARG A 129 -18.86 25.49 11.61
N LYS A 130 -17.77 26.24 11.52
CA LYS A 130 -17.70 27.54 10.87
C LYS A 130 -17.80 27.46 9.35
N ASN A 131 -17.11 26.49 8.74
CA ASN A 131 -16.95 26.50 7.29
C ASN A 131 -17.89 25.52 6.57
N ILE A 132 -18.31 24.43 7.24
CA ILE A 132 -19.14 23.41 6.61
C ILE A 132 -20.62 23.57 7.03
N PHE A 133 -20.88 23.92 8.30
CA PHE A 133 -22.27 24.04 8.78
C PHE A 133 -22.77 25.48 8.96
N SER A 134 -22.08 26.47 8.36
CA SER A 134 -22.55 27.84 8.36
C SER A 134 -22.70 28.39 6.92
N ASP A 135 -21.81 29.22 6.44
CA ASP A 135 -21.93 29.85 5.12
C ASP A 135 -20.61 29.77 4.32
N LEU A 136 -20.38 28.63 3.68
CA LEU A 136 -19.23 28.42 2.80
C LEU A 136 -19.21 29.46 1.68
N PHE A 137 -20.38 29.75 1.07
CA PHE A 137 -20.48 30.52 -0.16
C PHE A 137 -20.34 32.02 0.01
N SER A 138 -20.35 32.56 1.24
CA SER A 138 -20.00 33.97 1.49
C SER A 138 -18.56 34.28 1.05
N ASN A 139 -17.65 33.27 1.10
CA ASN A 139 -16.23 33.43 0.80
C ASN A 139 -15.79 32.76 -0.51
N VAL A 140 -16.73 32.27 -1.33
CA VAL A 140 -16.44 31.63 -2.62
C VAL A 140 -16.76 32.62 -3.76
N SER A 141 -15.73 33.07 -4.48
CA SER A 141 -15.85 33.93 -5.66
C SER A 141 -16.11 33.09 -6.93
N LYS A 142 -16.53 33.77 -8.02
CA LYS A 142 -16.62 33.11 -9.34
C LYS A 142 -15.25 32.62 -9.84
N ASP A 143 -14.21 33.39 -9.56
CA ASP A 143 -12.84 33.05 -9.95
C ASP A 143 -12.36 31.77 -9.24
N ASP A 144 -12.72 31.58 -7.97
CA ASP A 144 -12.44 30.34 -7.23
C ASP A 144 -13.10 29.13 -7.91
N ILE A 145 -14.33 29.27 -8.36
CA ILE A 145 -15.06 28.19 -9.04
C ILE A 145 -14.42 27.86 -10.39
N GLU A 146 -14.08 28.86 -11.19
CA GLU A 146 -13.46 28.64 -12.50
C GLU A 146 -12.05 28.02 -12.37
N LYS A 147 -11.28 28.41 -11.39
CA LYS A 147 -9.99 27.78 -11.08
C LYS A 147 -10.17 26.32 -10.67
N GLU A 148 -11.14 26.03 -9.80
CA GLU A 148 -11.37 24.68 -9.32
C GLU A 148 -11.94 23.76 -10.40
N LYS A 149 -12.78 24.27 -11.32
CA LYS A 149 -13.18 23.54 -12.53
C LYS A 149 -11.97 22.97 -13.27
N ASN A 150 -10.97 23.83 -13.49
CA ASN A 150 -9.77 23.40 -14.21
C ASN A 150 -9.01 22.33 -13.45
N VAL A 151 -8.90 22.43 -12.13
CA VAL A 151 -8.25 21.40 -11.27
C VAL A 151 -8.98 20.06 -11.39
N ILE A 152 -10.32 20.06 -11.25
CA ILE A 152 -11.14 18.86 -11.36
C ILE A 152 -11.05 18.24 -12.76
N ILE A 153 -11.10 19.07 -13.80
CA ILE A 153 -10.95 18.60 -15.19
C ILE A 153 -9.57 17.95 -15.39
N GLN A 154 -8.52 18.52 -14.80
CA GLN A 154 -7.18 17.90 -14.84
C GLN A 154 -7.19 16.55 -14.11
N GLU A 155 -7.81 16.48 -12.94
CA GLU A 155 -7.96 15.23 -12.20
C GLU A 155 -8.69 14.14 -13.00
N LEU A 156 -9.84 14.49 -13.60
CA LEU A 156 -10.61 13.56 -14.42
C LEU A 156 -9.81 13.03 -15.61
N ARG A 157 -9.02 13.89 -16.23
CA ARG A 157 -8.11 13.50 -17.32
C ARG A 157 -6.96 12.62 -16.84
N ASP A 158 -6.45 12.85 -15.64
CA ASP A 158 -5.35 12.07 -15.04
C ASP A 158 -5.79 10.69 -14.59
N ARG A 159 -7.01 10.57 -14.06
CA ARG A 159 -7.60 9.29 -13.68
C ARG A 159 -8.00 8.44 -14.90
N GLY A 160 -8.14 9.04 -16.07
CA GLY A 160 -8.73 8.40 -17.24
C GLY A 160 -10.24 8.18 -17.06
N ASN A 161 -10.89 7.63 -18.10
CA ASN A 161 -12.32 7.28 -18.05
C ASN A 161 -12.57 5.94 -17.32
N GLU A 162 -11.73 5.58 -16.36
CA GLU A 162 -11.82 4.33 -15.61
C GLU A 162 -12.82 4.43 -14.46
N GLY A 163 -14.06 4.71 -14.78
CA GLY A 163 -15.15 4.42 -13.87
C GLY A 163 -15.45 2.90 -13.86
N PRO A 164 -16.13 2.39 -12.84
CA PRO A 164 -16.61 1.00 -12.84
C PRO A 164 -17.54 0.79 -14.02
N PHE A 165 -16.95 0.29 -15.05
CA PHE A 165 -17.41 0.24 -16.42
C PHE A 165 -18.82 -0.39 -16.60
N TYR A 166 -19.22 -1.28 -15.70
CA TYR A 166 -20.51 -1.96 -15.84
C TYR A 166 -21.70 -1.20 -15.21
N HIS A 167 -21.50 -0.29 -14.25
CA HIS A 167 -22.61 0.49 -13.68
C HIS A 167 -23.34 1.30 -14.73
N GLU A 168 -22.61 1.85 -15.68
CA GLU A 168 -23.16 2.59 -16.79
C GLU A 168 -23.89 1.72 -17.79
N LYS A 169 -23.63 0.41 -17.81
CA LYS A 169 -24.23 -0.56 -18.73
C LYS A 169 -25.53 -1.17 -18.22
N ILE A 170 -25.83 -1.03 -16.94
CA ILE A 170 -27.08 -1.53 -16.38
C ILE A 170 -28.20 -0.51 -16.64
N GLY A 171 -29.02 -0.76 -17.64
CA GLY A 171 -29.97 0.22 -18.22
C GLY A 171 -30.89 0.91 -17.25
N ASN A 172 -31.31 0.26 -16.16
CA ASN A 172 -32.25 0.79 -15.14
C ASN A 172 -31.62 1.06 -13.79
N SER A 173 -30.27 0.98 -13.69
CA SER A 173 -29.59 1.21 -12.42
C SER A 173 -29.68 2.68 -12.00
N ILE A 174 -29.88 2.92 -10.70
CA ILE A 174 -29.78 4.26 -10.09
C ILE A 174 -28.35 4.83 -10.19
N PHE A 175 -27.36 3.98 -10.44
CA PHE A 175 -25.94 4.36 -10.57
C PHE A 175 -25.57 4.81 -11.99
N ARG A 176 -26.48 4.66 -12.95
CA ARG A 176 -26.24 5.10 -14.33
C ARG A 176 -25.98 6.61 -14.38
N ASN A 177 -24.91 7.03 -15.02
CA ASN A 177 -24.44 8.43 -15.10
C ASN A 177 -24.24 9.10 -13.73
N LYS A 178 -23.87 8.31 -12.70
CA LYS A 178 -23.66 8.77 -11.32
C LYS A 178 -22.22 8.60 -10.86
N LEU A 179 -21.25 8.58 -11.79
CA LEU A 179 -19.83 8.56 -11.39
C LEU A 179 -19.51 9.75 -10.48
N PRO A 180 -18.87 9.56 -9.33
CA PRO A 180 -18.63 10.62 -8.34
C PRO A 180 -17.95 11.87 -8.91
N GLY A 181 -17.05 11.71 -9.90
CA GLY A 181 -16.37 12.83 -10.56
C GLY A 181 -17.18 13.51 -11.68
N GLY A 182 -18.25 12.89 -12.17
CA GLY A 182 -18.91 13.34 -13.40
C GLY A 182 -18.01 13.23 -14.63
N THR A 183 -18.36 13.98 -15.69
CA THR A 183 -17.54 14.12 -16.90
C THR A 183 -17.01 15.55 -17.03
N GLU A 184 -15.99 15.77 -17.87
CA GLU A 184 -15.50 17.11 -18.15
C GLU A 184 -16.61 18.04 -18.64
N ALA A 185 -17.52 17.53 -19.49
CA ALA A 185 -18.66 18.28 -20.00
C ALA A 185 -19.65 18.68 -18.89
N ASP A 186 -19.83 17.83 -17.89
CA ASP A 186 -20.71 18.12 -16.74
C ASP A 186 -20.07 19.15 -15.81
N ILE A 187 -18.80 19.00 -15.49
CA ILE A 187 -18.06 19.95 -14.63
C ILE A 187 -18.07 21.36 -15.23
N ARG A 188 -17.96 21.49 -16.54
CA ARG A 188 -18.01 22.81 -17.21
C ARG A 188 -19.36 23.53 -17.05
N LYS A 189 -20.46 22.80 -16.87
CA LYS A 189 -21.83 23.37 -16.70
C LYS A 189 -22.10 23.81 -15.26
N ILE A 190 -21.41 23.30 -14.29
CA ILE A 190 -21.63 23.59 -12.86
C ILE A 190 -21.35 25.07 -12.60
N ASP A 191 -22.28 25.74 -11.93
CA ASP A 191 -22.18 27.14 -11.54
C ASP A 191 -22.33 27.33 -10.02
N LYS A 192 -22.12 28.56 -9.54
CA LYS A 192 -22.23 28.91 -8.13
C LYS A 192 -23.60 28.58 -7.54
N ALA A 193 -24.66 28.83 -8.30
CA ALA A 193 -26.03 28.64 -7.81
C ALA A 193 -26.36 27.16 -7.61
N SER A 194 -25.95 26.32 -8.54
CA SER A 194 -26.12 24.86 -8.42
C SER A 194 -25.32 24.26 -7.25
N LEU A 195 -24.08 24.71 -7.08
CA LEU A 195 -23.22 24.31 -5.94
C LEU A 195 -23.84 24.73 -4.61
N GLU A 196 -24.28 25.96 -4.49
CA GLU A 196 -24.91 26.48 -3.28
C GLU A 196 -26.23 25.76 -2.97
N SER A 197 -27.03 25.45 -4.00
CA SER A 197 -28.28 24.69 -3.84
C SER A 197 -28.02 23.28 -3.30
N TYR A 198 -27.05 22.55 -3.87
CA TYR A 198 -26.65 21.21 -3.39
C TYR A 198 -26.11 21.29 -1.97
N PHE A 199 -25.24 22.26 -1.67
CA PHE A 199 -24.67 22.46 -0.35
C PHE A 199 -25.75 22.67 0.70
N ARG A 200 -26.66 23.64 0.49
CA ARG A 200 -27.76 23.98 1.44
C ARG A 200 -28.69 22.78 1.69
N LYS A 201 -28.88 21.94 0.67
CA LYS A 201 -29.75 20.76 0.78
C LYS A 201 -29.11 19.65 1.61
N TRP A 202 -27.84 19.35 1.39
CA TRP A 202 -27.21 18.12 1.89
C TRP A 202 -26.20 18.31 3.02
N TYR A 203 -25.54 19.47 3.11
CA TYR A 203 -24.52 19.73 4.13
C TYR A 203 -25.15 20.27 5.41
N THR A 204 -25.97 19.47 6.03
CA THR A 204 -26.69 19.80 7.27
C THR A 204 -26.19 18.90 8.41
N THR A 205 -26.28 19.40 9.64
CA THR A 205 -25.90 18.62 10.83
C THR A 205 -26.69 17.31 10.94
N GLY A 206 -27.98 17.34 10.57
CA GLY A 206 -28.86 16.16 10.59
C GLY A 206 -28.50 15.08 9.55
N ASN A 207 -27.68 15.43 8.54
CA ASN A 207 -27.17 14.50 7.52
C ASN A 207 -25.67 14.24 7.67
N ALA A 208 -25.10 14.40 8.87
CA ALA A 208 -23.68 14.30 9.11
C ALA A 208 -23.37 13.42 10.31
N HIS A 209 -22.23 12.71 10.21
CA HIS A 209 -21.61 12.00 11.31
C HIS A 209 -20.21 12.58 11.58
N ILE A 210 -19.87 12.76 12.86
CA ILE A 210 -18.51 13.07 13.29
C ILE A 210 -17.97 11.88 14.05
N VAL A 211 -16.83 11.32 13.59
CA VAL A 211 -16.12 10.23 14.26
C VAL A 211 -14.78 10.75 14.74
N ILE A 212 -14.45 10.54 16.02
CA ILE A 212 -13.19 10.94 16.63
C ILE A 212 -12.58 9.72 17.31
N VAL A 213 -11.39 9.35 16.90
CA VAL A 213 -10.66 8.17 17.40
C VAL A 213 -9.25 8.55 17.82
N GLY A 214 -8.83 8.21 19.03
CA GLY A 214 -7.50 8.51 19.54
C GLY A 214 -7.39 8.44 21.06
N ASP A 215 -6.22 8.78 21.62
CA ASP A 215 -6.03 8.86 23.07
C ASP A 215 -6.61 10.17 23.61
N ILE A 216 -7.92 10.20 23.76
CA ILE A 216 -8.72 11.41 23.98
C ILE A 216 -9.54 11.36 25.26
N ASN A 217 -9.78 12.53 25.84
CA ASN A 217 -10.72 12.67 26.94
C ASN A 217 -12.15 12.73 26.39
N THR A 218 -12.87 11.62 26.48
CA THR A 218 -14.24 11.45 25.95
C THR A 218 -15.17 12.54 26.45
N SER A 219 -15.21 12.82 27.78
CA SER A 219 -16.11 13.79 28.37
C SER A 219 -15.84 15.24 27.92
N ALA A 220 -14.56 15.61 27.81
CA ALA A 220 -14.16 16.94 27.32
C ALA A 220 -14.50 17.13 25.85
N THR A 221 -14.23 16.11 25.04
CA THR A 221 -14.54 16.08 23.60
C THR A 221 -16.05 16.12 23.35
N GLU A 222 -16.83 15.35 24.09
CA GLU A 222 -18.29 15.37 24.03
C GLU A 222 -18.88 16.74 24.37
N LYS A 223 -18.39 17.39 25.45
CA LYS A 223 -18.80 18.76 25.82
C LYS A 223 -18.49 19.76 24.69
N LYS A 224 -17.34 19.63 24.02
CA LYS A 224 -16.95 20.49 22.91
C LYS A 224 -17.88 20.29 21.71
N ILE A 225 -18.17 19.05 21.32
CA ILE A 225 -19.08 18.72 20.24
C ILE A 225 -20.47 19.31 20.52
N THR A 226 -21.04 18.99 21.69
CA THR A 226 -22.38 19.45 22.07
C THR A 226 -22.49 20.97 22.15
N SER A 227 -21.46 21.66 22.63
CA SER A 227 -21.43 23.11 22.66
C SER A 227 -21.39 23.78 21.28
N LEU A 228 -20.69 23.19 20.32
CA LEU A 228 -20.53 23.72 18.97
C LEU A 228 -21.73 23.38 18.04
N PHE A 229 -22.38 22.24 18.25
CA PHE A 229 -23.38 21.69 17.32
C PHE A 229 -24.76 21.56 17.96
N HIS A 230 -25.05 22.34 19.02
CA HIS A 230 -26.35 22.30 19.71
C HIS A 230 -27.51 22.84 18.87
N ASP A 231 -27.24 23.70 17.90
CA ASP A 231 -28.27 24.30 17.03
C ASP A 231 -28.28 23.69 15.63
N LYS A 232 -29.39 23.84 14.92
CA LYS A 232 -29.58 23.25 13.58
C LYS A 232 -28.71 23.86 12.47
N GLY A 233 -27.84 24.83 12.77
CA GLY A 233 -26.98 25.50 11.79
C GLY A 233 -27.77 26.06 10.59
N HIS A 234 -27.82 25.33 9.51
CA HIS A 234 -28.80 25.54 8.44
C HIS A 234 -30.10 24.78 8.76
N LYS A 235 -31.26 25.40 8.61
CA LYS A 235 -32.55 24.72 8.75
C LYS A 235 -32.57 23.56 7.77
N ALA A 236 -32.41 22.35 8.28
CA ALA A 236 -32.69 21.15 7.49
C ALA A 236 -34.19 21.21 7.15
N ASN A 237 -34.53 21.14 5.88
CA ASN A 237 -35.89 20.75 5.50
C ASN A 237 -36.12 19.34 6.12
N GLU A 238 -37.24 19.18 6.82
CA GLU A 238 -37.55 18.05 7.72
C GLU A 238 -37.59 16.64 7.11
N THR A 239 -37.11 16.45 5.88
CA THR A 239 -37.27 15.21 5.11
C THR A 239 -35.98 14.62 4.52
N THR A 240 -34.79 15.00 4.95
CA THR A 240 -33.58 14.28 4.55
C THR A 240 -33.32 13.13 5.51
N SER A 241 -34.20 12.11 5.50
CA SER A 241 -33.82 10.78 5.90
C SER A 241 -32.74 10.27 4.93
N TYR A 242 -31.74 9.52 5.43
CA TYR A 242 -30.82 8.74 4.60
C TYR A 242 -31.59 8.12 3.44
N TYR A 243 -31.14 8.40 2.22
CA TYR A 243 -31.75 7.84 1.02
C TYR A 243 -31.59 6.32 1.09
N GLN A 244 -32.70 5.58 1.04
CA GLN A 244 -32.64 4.11 0.93
C GLN A 244 -32.15 3.77 -0.48
N ILE A 245 -30.95 3.27 -0.56
CA ILE A 245 -30.29 2.93 -1.80
C ILE A 245 -30.81 1.58 -2.29
N ASP A 246 -31.37 1.52 -3.47
CA ASP A 246 -31.76 0.28 -4.12
C ASP A 246 -30.54 -0.38 -4.80
N TYR A 247 -29.75 -1.08 -4.00
CA TYR A 247 -28.61 -1.84 -4.51
C TYR A 247 -29.02 -3.00 -5.42
N ALA A 248 -30.25 -3.50 -5.35
CA ALA A 248 -30.72 -4.55 -6.24
C ALA A 248 -30.72 -4.11 -7.72
N SER A 249 -30.79 -2.81 -7.99
CA SER A 249 -30.66 -2.26 -9.34
C SER A 249 -29.31 -2.53 -10.00
N LEU A 250 -28.27 -2.91 -9.24
CA LEU A 250 -26.96 -3.30 -9.74
C LEU A 250 -26.89 -4.75 -10.24
N ILE A 251 -27.90 -5.57 -9.91
CA ILE A 251 -27.94 -6.96 -10.38
C ILE A 251 -28.45 -6.95 -11.82
N PRO A 252 -27.66 -7.43 -12.79
CA PRO A 252 -28.10 -7.44 -14.17
C PRO A 252 -29.25 -8.42 -14.37
N THR A 253 -30.21 -8.07 -15.20
CA THR A 253 -31.34 -8.95 -15.59
C THR A 253 -31.01 -9.84 -16.77
N GLN A 254 -29.90 -9.54 -17.46
CA GLN A 254 -29.35 -10.32 -18.58
C GLN A 254 -27.84 -10.17 -18.58
N SER A 255 -27.14 -11.15 -19.12
CA SER A 255 -25.69 -11.10 -19.26
C SER A 255 -25.24 -9.91 -20.11
N ILE A 256 -24.09 -9.34 -19.76
CA ILE A 256 -23.52 -8.18 -20.44
C ILE A 256 -22.12 -8.54 -20.94
N PHE A 257 -21.93 -8.36 -22.22
CA PHE A 257 -20.64 -8.56 -22.88
C PHE A 257 -20.05 -7.22 -23.31
N SER A 258 -18.76 -7.01 -23.01
CA SER A 258 -18.04 -5.84 -23.47
C SER A 258 -16.62 -6.18 -23.88
N LEU A 259 -16.27 -5.75 -25.10
CA LEU A 259 -14.96 -5.92 -25.69
C LEU A 259 -14.31 -4.55 -25.90
N GLN A 260 -13.16 -4.35 -25.28
CA GLN A 260 -12.33 -3.15 -25.47
C GLN A 260 -11.01 -3.52 -26.12
N GLN A 261 -10.65 -2.83 -27.19
CA GLN A 261 -9.34 -2.96 -27.81
C GLN A 261 -8.42 -1.84 -27.33
N GLY A 262 -7.22 -2.20 -26.95
CA GLY A 262 -6.24 -1.26 -26.37
C GLY A 262 -4.80 -1.61 -26.71
N LYS A 263 -3.88 -0.90 -26.03
CA LYS A 263 -2.44 -1.04 -26.25
C LYS A 263 -1.79 -2.18 -25.43
N GLN A 264 -2.56 -2.91 -24.63
CA GLN A 264 -2.05 -4.02 -23.81
C GLN A 264 -1.48 -5.15 -24.66
N LYS A 265 -0.51 -5.88 -24.12
CA LYS A 265 0.16 -7.00 -24.81
C LYS A 265 -0.64 -8.31 -24.75
N ASN A 266 -1.33 -8.56 -23.67
CA ASN A 266 -2.09 -9.78 -23.40
C ASN A 266 -3.57 -9.45 -23.28
N MET A 267 -4.40 -10.47 -23.49
CA MET A 267 -5.81 -10.37 -23.19
C MET A 267 -6.03 -10.46 -21.67
N SER A 268 -6.85 -9.59 -21.14
CA SER A 268 -7.41 -9.69 -19.80
C SER A 268 -8.92 -9.82 -19.89
N THR A 269 -9.48 -10.78 -19.20
CA THR A 269 -10.92 -11.01 -19.16
C THR A 269 -11.37 -11.11 -17.72
N GLU A 270 -12.42 -10.38 -17.40
CA GLU A 270 -13.12 -10.48 -16.14
C GLU A 270 -14.52 -11.06 -16.39
N ARG A 271 -14.79 -12.23 -15.80
CA ARG A 271 -16.13 -12.80 -15.72
C ARG A 271 -16.68 -12.55 -14.34
N ILE A 272 -17.67 -11.67 -14.21
CA ILE A 272 -18.19 -11.18 -12.94
C ILE A 272 -19.65 -11.58 -12.78
N ILE A 273 -19.97 -12.17 -11.64
CA ILE A 273 -21.33 -12.36 -11.17
C ILE A 273 -21.57 -11.34 -10.06
N VAL A 274 -22.63 -10.56 -10.17
CA VAL A 274 -23.04 -9.60 -9.15
C VAL A 274 -24.05 -10.28 -8.24
N VAL A 275 -23.68 -10.40 -6.96
CA VAL A 275 -24.51 -11.14 -5.98
C VAL A 275 -24.94 -10.20 -4.87
N GLN A 276 -26.25 -10.14 -4.64
CA GLN A 276 -26.77 -9.51 -3.42
C GLN A 276 -26.74 -10.54 -2.29
N ARG A 277 -26.13 -10.16 -1.18
CA ARG A 277 -26.02 -11.03 0.01
C ARG A 277 -26.85 -10.47 1.15
N LYS A 278 -27.23 -11.38 2.04
CA LYS A 278 -27.79 -11.04 3.34
C LYS A 278 -26.70 -11.25 4.40
N PRO A 279 -25.86 -10.23 4.60
CA PRO A 279 -24.69 -10.39 5.47
C PRO A 279 -25.07 -10.67 6.94
N GLU A 280 -26.29 -10.35 7.34
CA GLU A 280 -26.86 -10.71 8.63
C GLU A 280 -27.06 -12.23 8.81
N ASP A 281 -27.14 -13.01 7.73
CA ASP A 281 -27.13 -14.47 7.78
C ASP A 281 -25.70 -15.00 7.79
N LEU A 282 -25.17 -15.18 9.00
CA LEU A 282 -23.80 -15.64 9.20
C LEU A 282 -23.54 -17.01 8.56
N LYS A 283 -24.52 -17.93 8.59
CA LYS A 283 -24.38 -19.26 8.00
C LYS A 283 -24.19 -19.15 6.49
N VAL A 284 -25.02 -18.37 5.81
CA VAL A 284 -24.92 -18.14 4.35
C VAL A 284 -23.59 -17.48 4.01
N THR A 285 -23.15 -16.50 4.77
CA THR A 285 -21.87 -15.83 4.58
C THR A 285 -20.69 -16.81 4.70
N LEU A 286 -20.72 -17.70 5.68
CA LEU A 286 -19.67 -18.72 5.86
C LEU A 286 -19.68 -19.77 4.74
N MET A 287 -20.87 -20.19 4.29
CA MET A 287 -21.00 -21.09 3.14
C MET A 287 -20.41 -20.49 1.87
N GLN A 288 -20.64 -19.20 1.63
CA GLN A 288 -20.02 -18.48 0.50
C GLN A 288 -18.50 -18.46 0.58
N LYS A 289 -17.96 -18.16 1.76
CA LYS A 289 -16.49 -18.16 1.94
C LYS A 289 -15.88 -19.55 1.75
N LEU A 290 -16.56 -20.60 2.24
CA LEU A 290 -16.14 -21.97 2.00
C LEU A 290 -16.17 -22.30 0.50
N TYR A 291 -17.23 -21.95 -0.21
CA TYR A 291 -17.35 -22.15 -1.64
C TYR A 291 -16.22 -21.40 -2.40
N SER A 292 -15.97 -20.15 -2.04
CA SER A 292 -14.89 -19.36 -2.65
C SER A 292 -13.52 -20.01 -2.47
N GLU A 293 -13.23 -20.57 -1.29
CA GLU A 293 -11.97 -21.27 -1.05
C GLU A 293 -11.89 -22.60 -1.80
N LEU A 294 -13.01 -23.31 -1.99
CA LEU A 294 -13.07 -24.53 -2.81
C LEU A 294 -12.73 -24.22 -4.28
N ILE A 295 -13.29 -23.14 -4.82
CA ILE A 295 -12.97 -22.69 -6.19
C ILE A 295 -11.48 -22.33 -6.32
N ARG A 296 -10.93 -21.56 -5.36
CA ARG A 296 -9.51 -21.22 -5.35
C ARG A 296 -8.62 -22.45 -5.28
N GLN A 297 -9.00 -23.44 -4.49
CA GLN A 297 -8.28 -24.72 -4.42
C GLN A 297 -8.39 -25.49 -5.74
N GLY A 298 -9.57 -25.56 -6.34
CA GLY A 298 -9.77 -26.19 -7.64
C GLY A 298 -8.94 -25.56 -8.76
N ILE A 299 -8.80 -24.22 -8.78
CA ILE A 299 -7.91 -23.53 -9.72
C ILE A 299 -6.46 -23.97 -9.54
N LYS A 300 -5.98 -24.09 -8.30
CA LYS A 300 -4.62 -24.59 -8.02
C LYS A 300 -4.44 -26.03 -8.49
N ASP A 301 -5.41 -26.90 -8.18
CA ASP A 301 -5.36 -28.32 -8.52
C ASP A 301 -5.39 -28.57 -10.03
N THR A 302 -6.06 -27.67 -10.77
CA THR A 302 -6.11 -27.74 -12.25
C THR A 302 -4.86 -27.18 -12.92
N GLY A 303 -3.99 -26.49 -12.17
CA GLY A 303 -2.80 -25.84 -12.72
C GLY A 303 -3.09 -24.61 -13.58
N LEU A 304 -4.26 -23.98 -13.41
CA LEU A 304 -4.66 -22.75 -14.09
C LEU A 304 -3.94 -21.54 -13.48
N GLN A 305 -2.66 -21.36 -13.83
CA GLN A 305 -1.82 -20.27 -13.30
C GLN A 305 -2.24 -18.88 -13.81
N ASN A 306 -3.02 -18.83 -14.87
CA ASN A 306 -3.49 -17.61 -15.53
C ASN A 306 -4.89 -17.16 -15.07
N VAL A 307 -5.45 -17.81 -14.04
CA VAL A 307 -6.77 -17.52 -13.49
C VAL A 307 -6.68 -17.14 -12.03
N THR A 308 -7.35 -16.05 -11.66
CA THR A 308 -7.55 -15.64 -10.27
C THR A 308 -9.06 -15.60 -9.99
N PHE A 309 -9.50 -16.22 -8.89
CA PHE A 309 -10.88 -16.11 -8.42
C PHE A 309 -10.95 -15.01 -7.36
N PHE A 310 -11.87 -14.06 -7.54
CA PHE A 310 -12.18 -13.02 -6.57
C PHE A 310 -13.62 -13.17 -6.06
N ASP A 311 -13.84 -12.72 -4.83
CA ASP A 311 -15.14 -12.70 -4.17
C ASP A 311 -15.09 -11.56 -3.16
N ASP A 312 -15.31 -10.33 -3.66
CA ASP A 312 -15.05 -9.11 -2.94
C ASP A 312 -16.33 -8.33 -2.67
N TRP A 313 -16.35 -7.63 -1.55
CA TRP A 313 -17.37 -6.63 -1.26
C TRP A 313 -17.25 -5.48 -2.27
N TYR A 314 -18.37 -5.04 -2.78
CA TYR A 314 -18.41 -3.97 -3.75
C TYR A 314 -19.04 -2.69 -3.17
N MET A 315 -20.32 -2.74 -2.80
CA MET A 315 -21.00 -1.64 -2.12
C MET A 315 -22.26 -2.15 -1.40
N GLY A 316 -22.63 -1.55 -0.28
CA GLY A 316 -23.79 -1.95 0.50
C GLY A 316 -23.82 -3.47 0.78
N ASN A 317 -24.82 -4.15 0.27
CA ASN A 317 -24.96 -5.61 0.35
C ASN A 317 -24.63 -6.33 -0.98
N ILE A 318 -23.99 -5.63 -1.92
CA ILE A 318 -23.57 -6.18 -3.22
C ILE A 318 -22.13 -6.65 -3.17
N PHE A 319 -21.88 -7.82 -3.73
CA PHE A 319 -20.58 -8.47 -3.88
C PHE A 319 -20.33 -8.82 -5.33
N HIS A 320 -19.07 -8.78 -5.72
CA HIS A 320 -18.57 -9.30 -6.99
C HIS A 320 -17.90 -10.63 -6.76
N SER A 321 -18.35 -11.63 -7.48
CA SER A 321 -17.74 -12.96 -7.47
C SER A 321 -17.41 -13.37 -8.90
N GLY A 322 -16.19 -13.82 -9.16
CA GLY A 322 -15.83 -14.16 -10.53
C GLY A 322 -14.38 -14.49 -10.74
N PHE A 323 -13.97 -14.44 -12.01
CA PHE A 323 -12.65 -14.83 -12.46
C PHE A 323 -11.97 -13.70 -13.24
N GLU A 324 -10.74 -13.38 -12.88
CA GLU A 324 -9.81 -12.64 -13.72
C GLU A 324 -8.95 -13.66 -14.50
N ILE A 325 -8.92 -13.53 -15.81
CA ILE A 325 -8.27 -14.48 -16.71
C ILE A 325 -7.28 -13.72 -17.59
N ARG A 326 -6.03 -14.15 -17.64
CA ARG A 326 -5.01 -13.63 -18.52
C ARG A 326 -4.72 -14.64 -19.62
N SER A 327 -4.92 -14.28 -20.87
CA SER A 327 -4.78 -15.18 -22.00
C SER A 327 -3.83 -14.62 -23.05
N LYS A 328 -3.14 -15.52 -23.75
CA LYS A 328 -2.21 -15.15 -24.82
C LYS A 328 -2.96 -14.77 -26.08
N ASP A 329 -4.00 -15.53 -26.37
CA ASP A 329 -4.82 -15.42 -27.56
C ASP A 329 -6.25 -15.95 -27.32
N LYS A 330 -7.09 -15.84 -28.31
CA LYS A 330 -8.49 -16.31 -28.30
C LYS A 330 -8.62 -17.81 -27.95
N ALA A 331 -7.77 -18.65 -28.51
CA ALA A 331 -7.86 -20.10 -28.31
C ALA A 331 -7.53 -20.48 -26.87
N ASP A 332 -6.53 -19.82 -26.26
CA ASP A 332 -6.16 -19.98 -24.87
C ASP A 332 -7.29 -19.52 -23.93
N LEU A 333 -7.97 -18.39 -24.26
CA LEU A 333 -9.12 -17.91 -23.52
C LEU A 333 -10.28 -18.90 -23.55
N LEU A 334 -10.69 -19.38 -24.75
CA LEU A 334 -11.78 -20.33 -24.90
C LEU A 334 -11.51 -21.64 -24.15
N LYS A 335 -10.29 -22.17 -24.26
CA LYS A 335 -9.86 -23.32 -23.47
C LYS A 335 -9.95 -23.11 -21.97
N THR A 336 -9.55 -21.94 -21.50
CA THR A 336 -9.66 -21.57 -20.07
C THR A 336 -11.12 -21.52 -19.64
N TYR A 337 -12.03 -20.96 -20.45
CA TYR A 337 -13.46 -20.97 -20.17
C TYR A 337 -14.03 -22.39 -20.09
N GLU A 338 -13.63 -23.30 -20.98
CA GLU A 338 -14.00 -24.71 -20.91
C GLU A 338 -13.54 -25.35 -19.59
N GLN A 339 -12.29 -25.13 -19.20
CA GLN A 339 -11.75 -25.65 -17.93
C GLN A 339 -12.46 -25.06 -16.70
N LEU A 340 -12.84 -23.78 -16.73
CA LEU A 340 -13.63 -23.15 -15.65
C LEU A 340 -15.05 -23.69 -15.57
N GLY A 341 -15.69 -23.97 -16.71
CA GLY A 341 -16.98 -24.66 -16.75
C GLY A 341 -16.91 -26.04 -16.11
N ALA A 342 -15.90 -26.83 -16.46
CA ALA A 342 -15.66 -28.14 -15.86
C ALA A 342 -15.37 -28.06 -14.35
N LEU A 343 -14.58 -27.09 -13.90
CA LEU A 343 -14.29 -26.85 -12.49
C LEU A 343 -15.57 -26.49 -11.71
N SER A 344 -16.39 -25.58 -12.26
CA SER A 344 -17.64 -25.16 -11.62
C SER A 344 -18.58 -26.36 -11.42
N GLU A 345 -18.67 -27.22 -12.42
CA GLU A 345 -19.50 -28.42 -12.35
C GLU A 345 -18.93 -29.47 -11.39
N GLN A 346 -17.61 -29.62 -11.36
CA GLN A 346 -16.95 -30.54 -10.44
C GLN A 346 -17.19 -30.17 -8.99
N VAL A 347 -17.07 -28.90 -8.63
CA VAL A 347 -17.34 -28.42 -7.26
C VAL A 347 -18.80 -28.70 -6.84
N LYS A 348 -19.74 -28.66 -7.79
CA LYS A 348 -21.15 -28.99 -7.51
C LYS A 348 -21.41 -30.48 -7.29
N LYS A 349 -20.72 -31.34 -8.03
CA LYS A 349 -21.03 -32.78 -8.11
C LYS A 349 -20.09 -33.71 -7.37
N THR A 350 -18.86 -33.28 -7.13
CA THR A 350 -17.82 -34.14 -6.54
C THR A 350 -17.89 -34.07 -5.02
N GLU A 351 -17.84 -35.22 -4.37
CA GLU A 351 -17.68 -35.33 -2.93
C GLU A 351 -16.32 -34.75 -2.50
N ILE A 352 -16.35 -33.81 -1.53
CA ILE A 352 -15.14 -33.16 -1.03
C ILE A 352 -14.51 -34.06 0.02
N GLN A 353 -13.24 -34.39 -0.10
CA GLN A 353 -12.55 -35.16 0.91
C GLN A 353 -12.60 -34.44 2.26
N GLN A 354 -12.97 -35.16 3.32
CA GLN A 354 -13.18 -34.58 4.65
C GLN A 354 -11.95 -33.78 5.15
N GLU A 355 -10.74 -34.30 4.92
CA GLU A 355 -9.49 -33.64 5.30
C GLU A 355 -9.30 -32.27 4.60
N LEU A 356 -9.61 -32.20 3.32
CA LEU A 356 -9.59 -30.94 2.55
C LEU A 356 -10.65 -29.98 3.08
N PHE A 357 -11.85 -30.47 3.34
CA PHE A 357 -12.95 -29.67 3.83
C PHE A 357 -12.64 -29.04 5.20
N ASP A 358 -12.04 -29.83 6.11
CA ASP A 358 -11.63 -29.34 7.42
C ASP A 358 -10.49 -28.32 7.31
N THR A 359 -9.55 -28.53 6.42
CA THR A 359 -8.48 -27.57 6.13
C THR A 359 -9.04 -26.22 5.64
N ILE A 360 -10.00 -26.26 4.71
CA ILE A 360 -10.68 -25.07 4.20
C ILE A 360 -11.48 -24.36 5.29
N LYS A 361 -12.18 -25.09 6.14
CA LYS A 361 -12.88 -24.50 7.31
C LYS A 361 -11.92 -23.71 8.20
N GLN A 362 -10.78 -24.28 8.56
CA GLN A 362 -9.75 -23.58 9.36
C GLN A 362 -9.22 -22.33 8.68
N LYS A 363 -9.00 -22.40 7.38
CA LYS A 363 -8.58 -21.22 6.60
C LYS A 363 -9.65 -20.13 6.60
N VAL A 364 -10.92 -20.47 6.44
CA VAL A 364 -12.03 -19.53 6.49
C VAL A 364 -12.13 -18.89 7.87
N ILE A 365 -12.00 -19.65 8.96
CA ILE A 365 -11.97 -19.13 10.32
C ILE A 365 -10.87 -18.06 10.45
N LYS A 366 -9.65 -18.41 10.08
CA LYS A 366 -8.49 -17.52 10.20
C LYS A 366 -8.65 -16.23 9.39
N ASN A 367 -9.18 -16.32 8.17
CA ASN A 367 -9.24 -15.17 7.25
C ASN A 367 -10.49 -14.30 7.48
N THR A 368 -11.56 -14.85 8.03
CA THR A 368 -12.82 -14.11 8.24
C THR A 368 -12.81 -13.31 9.52
N PHE A 369 -12.10 -13.79 10.53
CA PHE A 369 -12.07 -13.21 11.87
C PHE A 369 -10.66 -12.68 12.19
N ALA A 370 -10.11 -11.89 11.27
CA ALA A 370 -8.94 -11.10 11.59
C ALA A 370 -9.21 -10.25 12.85
N PRO A 371 -8.20 -10.04 13.70
CA PRO A 371 -8.37 -9.21 14.87
C PRO A 371 -8.90 -7.83 14.46
N LEU A 372 -9.79 -7.28 15.28
CA LEU A 372 -10.27 -5.91 15.07
C LEU A 372 -9.10 -4.95 15.01
N PRO A 373 -9.23 -3.86 14.23
CA PRO A 373 -8.21 -2.85 14.19
C PRO A 373 -7.99 -2.26 15.58
N THR A 374 -6.73 -2.04 15.94
CA THR A 374 -6.33 -1.53 17.25
C THR A 374 -5.73 -0.13 17.20
N SER A 375 -5.29 0.34 16.02
CA SER A 375 -4.79 1.70 15.86
C SER A 375 -5.94 2.69 15.62
N ALA A 376 -5.79 3.92 16.07
CA ALA A 376 -6.79 4.98 15.83
C ALA A 376 -7.09 5.14 14.34
N LYS A 377 -6.06 5.06 13.49
CA LYS A 377 -6.20 5.17 12.02
C LYS A 377 -7.07 4.05 11.45
N ASP A 378 -6.79 2.81 11.79
CA ASP A 378 -7.51 1.66 11.22
C ASP A 378 -8.95 1.59 11.74
N ILE A 379 -9.18 1.99 13.00
CA ILE A 379 -10.52 2.12 13.57
C ILE A 379 -11.32 3.22 12.87
N ALA A 380 -10.69 4.36 12.57
CA ALA A 380 -11.35 5.42 11.82
C ALA A 380 -11.74 4.97 10.40
N VAL A 381 -10.88 4.20 9.72
CA VAL A 381 -11.19 3.58 8.42
C VAL A 381 -12.36 2.59 8.54
N TYR A 382 -12.39 1.82 9.61
CA TYR A 382 -13.50 0.92 9.88
C TYR A 382 -14.85 1.67 9.96
N TYR A 383 -14.89 2.82 10.65
CA TYR A 383 -16.07 3.67 10.69
C TYR A 383 -16.43 4.30 9.34
N GLU A 384 -15.43 4.69 8.53
CA GLU A 384 -15.65 5.16 7.16
C GLU A 384 -16.37 4.10 6.32
N ASP A 385 -15.93 2.84 6.43
CA ASP A 385 -16.53 1.72 5.69
C ASP A 385 -17.99 1.50 6.12
N ILE A 386 -18.28 1.50 7.40
CA ILE A 386 -19.62 1.20 7.90
C ILE A 386 -20.59 2.35 7.68
N ILE A 387 -20.20 3.56 8.05
CA ILE A 387 -21.09 4.73 8.00
C ILE A 387 -21.11 5.35 6.60
N GLY A 388 -19.92 5.54 5.99
CA GLY A 388 -19.78 6.24 4.72
C GLY A 388 -20.09 5.39 3.50
N ARG A 389 -19.80 4.09 3.55
CA ARG A 389 -19.96 3.16 2.42
C ARG A 389 -21.03 2.08 2.67
N HIS A 390 -21.68 2.11 3.81
CA HIS A 390 -22.66 1.10 4.22
C HIS A 390 -22.15 -0.34 4.09
N LYS A 391 -20.83 -0.53 4.27
CA LYS A 391 -20.20 -1.85 4.23
C LYS A 391 -20.58 -2.63 5.48
N TYR A 392 -21.15 -3.80 5.28
CA TYR A 392 -21.40 -4.68 6.40
C TYR A 392 -20.10 -5.33 6.89
N VAL A 393 -19.82 -5.18 8.16
CA VAL A 393 -18.68 -5.82 8.81
C VAL A 393 -19.22 -6.78 9.87
N LEU A 394 -18.77 -8.04 9.83
CA LEU A 394 -19.18 -9.05 10.81
C LEU A 394 -18.73 -8.61 12.21
N PRO A 395 -19.65 -8.56 13.21
CA PRO A 395 -19.28 -8.27 14.58
C PRO A 395 -18.24 -9.27 15.10
N SER A 396 -17.29 -8.82 15.92
CA SER A 396 -16.23 -9.69 16.49
C SER A 396 -16.78 -10.85 17.32
N GLU A 397 -17.92 -10.64 18.01
CA GLU A 397 -18.64 -11.66 18.76
C GLU A 397 -19.12 -12.82 17.87
N SER A 398 -19.25 -12.58 16.57
CA SER A 398 -19.61 -13.61 15.59
C SER A 398 -18.53 -14.68 15.42
N GLY A 399 -17.29 -14.45 15.87
CA GLY A 399 -16.20 -15.41 15.71
C GLY A 399 -16.45 -16.75 16.40
N PHE A 400 -16.93 -16.74 17.64
CA PHE A 400 -17.28 -17.96 18.35
C PHE A 400 -18.47 -18.69 17.71
N LEU A 401 -19.51 -17.93 17.34
CA LEU A 401 -20.68 -18.48 16.66
C LEU A 401 -20.33 -19.03 15.29
N ALA A 402 -19.49 -18.33 14.55
CA ALA A 402 -19.01 -18.77 13.24
C ALA A 402 -18.18 -20.06 13.33
N GLN A 403 -17.31 -20.18 14.32
CA GLN A 403 -16.58 -21.43 14.54
C GLN A 403 -17.50 -22.59 14.85
N LYS A 404 -18.55 -22.36 15.67
CA LYS A 404 -19.59 -23.35 15.93
C LYS A 404 -20.32 -23.76 14.65
N ILE A 405 -20.78 -22.78 13.87
CA ILE A 405 -21.47 -23.04 12.59
C ILE A 405 -20.55 -23.82 11.65
N LEU A 406 -19.30 -23.40 11.48
CA LEU A 406 -18.34 -24.07 10.59
C LEU A 406 -18.05 -25.50 11.03
N ASN A 407 -17.98 -25.77 12.33
CA ASN A 407 -17.79 -27.13 12.84
C ASN A 407 -19.00 -28.03 12.56
N GLU A 408 -20.21 -27.48 12.60
CA GLU A 408 -21.47 -28.21 12.34
C GLU A 408 -21.78 -28.37 10.84
N LEU A 409 -21.22 -27.48 9.96
CA LEU A 409 -21.47 -27.51 8.52
C LEU A 409 -20.91 -28.79 7.88
N LYS A 410 -21.77 -29.45 7.09
CA LYS A 410 -21.43 -30.61 6.28
C LYS A 410 -21.12 -30.22 4.83
N GLU A 411 -20.31 -31.02 4.15
CA GLU A 411 -19.92 -30.74 2.77
C GLU A 411 -21.12 -30.75 1.80
N GLU A 412 -22.12 -31.58 2.08
CA GLU A 412 -23.36 -31.65 1.32
C GLU A 412 -24.13 -30.30 1.29
N GLU A 413 -24.06 -29.53 2.37
CA GLU A 413 -24.68 -28.21 2.44
C GLU A 413 -24.01 -27.21 1.53
N ILE A 414 -22.69 -27.31 1.36
CA ILE A 414 -21.92 -26.45 0.44
C ILE A 414 -22.22 -26.82 -1.01
N ARG A 415 -22.31 -28.10 -1.33
CA ARG A 415 -22.74 -28.55 -2.66
C ARG A 415 -24.15 -28.09 -2.99
N SER A 416 -25.07 -28.21 -2.04
CA SER A 416 -26.40 -27.68 -2.20
C SER A 416 -26.42 -26.16 -2.38
N TYR A 417 -25.61 -25.44 -1.61
CA TYR A 417 -25.45 -24.00 -1.76
C TYR A 417 -24.91 -23.64 -3.16
N SER A 418 -23.89 -24.32 -3.64
CA SER A 418 -23.26 -24.04 -4.94
C SER A 418 -24.25 -24.23 -6.11
N SER A 419 -25.22 -25.14 -5.96
CA SER A 419 -26.26 -25.37 -6.97
C SER A 419 -27.32 -24.25 -7.03
N LEU A 420 -27.42 -23.44 -5.97
CA LEU A 420 -28.32 -22.29 -5.89
C LEU A 420 -27.70 -21.00 -6.43
N LEU A 421 -26.41 -20.99 -6.70
CA LEU A 421 -25.75 -19.81 -7.26
C LEU A 421 -26.14 -19.65 -8.72
N PRO A 422 -26.64 -18.47 -9.12
CA PRO A 422 -26.99 -18.21 -10.50
C PRO A 422 -25.74 -18.25 -11.36
N GLU A 423 -25.78 -18.99 -12.48
CA GLU A 423 -24.72 -18.93 -13.49
C GLU A 423 -24.88 -17.70 -14.40
N ASP A 424 -26.08 -17.18 -14.50
CA ASP A 424 -26.50 -15.99 -15.21
C ASP A 424 -27.50 -15.18 -14.37
N PRO A 425 -27.56 -13.87 -14.60
CA PRO A 425 -26.78 -13.07 -15.52
C PRO A 425 -25.37 -12.71 -14.99
N HIS A 426 -24.43 -12.49 -15.90
CA HIS A 426 -23.05 -12.15 -15.56
C HIS A 426 -22.49 -11.10 -16.53
N PHE A 427 -21.36 -10.52 -16.18
CA PHE A 427 -20.57 -9.65 -17.05
C PHE A 427 -19.38 -10.40 -17.59
N ASN A 428 -19.11 -10.28 -18.89
CA ASN A 428 -17.84 -10.62 -19.52
C ASN A 428 -17.20 -9.33 -20.03
N LEU A 429 -16.17 -8.86 -19.32
CA LEU A 429 -15.40 -7.67 -19.68
C LEU A 429 -14.06 -8.10 -20.25
N ILE A 430 -13.83 -7.81 -21.52
CA ILE A 430 -12.64 -8.28 -22.22
C ILE A 430 -11.84 -7.08 -22.70
N GLN A 431 -10.57 -7.07 -22.37
CA GLN A 431 -9.59 -6.14 -22.91
C GLN A 431 -8.63 -6.92 -23.81
N THR A 432 -8.51 -6.52 -25.07
CA THR A 432 -7.66 -7.20 -26.05
C THR A 432 -6.62 -6.23 -26.63
N PRO A 433 -5.45 -6.76 -27.07
CA PRO A 433 -4.55 -6.02 -27.95
C PRO A 433 -5.25 -5.65 -29.26
N SER A 434 -4.88 -4.50 -29.82
CA SER A 434 -5.37 -4.10 -31.15
C SER A 434 -4.93 -5.12 -32.21
N GLY A 435 -5.88 -5.55 -33.04
CA GLY A 435 -5.61 -6.47 -34.16
C GLY A 435 -5.74 -7.96 -33.85
N LEU A 436 -6.18 -8.35 -32.65
CA LEU A 436 -6.56 -9.74 -32.36
C LEU A 436 -7.96 -10.05 -32.92
N SER A 437 -8.20 -11.36 -33.19
CA SER A 437 -9.47 -11.88 -33.66
C SER A 437 -10.63 -11.49 -32.77
N GLU A 438 -11.76 -11.13 -33.35
CA GLU A 438 -12.96 -10.84 -32.58
C GLU A 438 -13.38 -12.05 -31.74
N ILE A 439 -13.78 -11.77 -30.50
CA ILE A 439 -14.34 -12.73 -29.55
C ILE A 439 -15.80 -12.36 -29.35
N THR A 440 -16.65 -13.35 -29.33
CA THR A 440 -18.10 -13.16 -29.12
C THR A 440 -18.54 -13.75 -27.79
N GLU A 441 -19.63 -13.21 -27.23
CA GLU A 441 -20.26 -13.77 -26.04
C GLU A 441 -20.70 -15.23 -26.25
N GLN A 442 -21.19 -15.55 -27.46
CA GLN A 442 -21.61 -16.89 -27.78
C GLN A 442 -20.46 -17.89 -27.67
N GLU A 443 -19.28 -17.59 -28.21
CA GLU A 443 -18.12 -18.49 -28.16
C GLU A 443 -17.67 -18.74 -26.70
N LEU A 444 -17.67 -17.70 -25.83
CA LEU A 444 -17.35 -17.85 -24.41
C LEU A 444 -18.38 -18.73 -23.69
N THR A 445 -19.65 -18.49 -23.95
CA THR A 445 -20.77 -19.27 -23.37
C THR A 445 -20.71 -20.72 -23.82
N GLU A 446 -20.52 -20.98 -25.10
CA GLU A 446 -20.39 -22.33 -25.66
C GLU A 446 -19.18 -23.08 -25.08
N SER A 447 -18.03 -22.41 -24.92
CA SER A 447 -16.84 -23.00 -24.31
C SER A 447 -17.10 -23.36 -22.86
N PHE A 448 -17.68 -22.45 -22.06
CA PHE A 448 -18.01 -22.70 -20.67
C PHE A 448 -19.01 -23.87 -20.52
N GLN A 449 -20.07 -23.88 -21.33
CA GLN A 449 -21.06 -24.95 -21.35
C GLN A 449 -20.48 -26.28 -21.82
N THR A 450 -19.52 -26.27 -22.73
CA THR A 450 -18.78 -27.47 -23.17
C THR A 450 -18.02 -28.07 -22.01
N GLY A 451 -17.38 -27.23 -21.19
CA GLY A 451 -16.74 -27.65 -19.96
C GLY A 451 -17.69 -28.30 -18.96
N ILE A 452 -18.86 -27.68 -18.72
CA ILE A 452 -19.91 -28.25 -17.86
C ILE A 452 -20.35 -29.65 -18.38
N LYS A 453 -20.57 -29.81 -19.69
CA LYS A 453 -21.05 -31.04 -20.29
C LYS A 453 -19.99 -32.13 -20.40
N SER A 454 -18.75 -31.75 -20.62
CA SER A 454 -17.65 -32.67 -20.91
C SER A 454 -17.33 -33.61 -19.77
N GLY A 455 -17.75 -33.25 -18.55
CA GLY A 455 -17.40 -34.02 -17.36
C GLY A 455 -15.90 -34.26 -17.25
N LEU A 456 -15.10 -33.32 -17.81
CA LEU A 456 -13.67 -33.38 -17.73
C LEU A 456 -13.31 -33.67 -16.28
N LYS A 457 -12.94 -34.92 -15.99
CA LYS A 457 -12.25 -35.24 -14.76
C LYS A 457 -10.99 -34.42 -14.86
N ILE A 458 -11.07 -33.20 -14.28
CA ILE A 458 -9.87 -32.45 -13.97
C ILE A 458 -9.11 -33.43 -13.10
N ARG A 459 -8.14 -34.13 -13.70
CA ARG A 459 -7.24 -34.96 -12.97
C ARG A 459 -6.71 -34.00 -11.94
N HIS A 460 -7.05 -34.22 -10.66
CA HIS A 460 -6.16 -33.75 -9.62
C HIS A 460 -4.80 -34.23 -10.13
N GLN A 461 -3.95 -33.33 -10.66
CA GLN A 461 -2.55 -33.66 -10.60
C GLN A 461 -2.46 -34.16 -9.19
N GLU A 462 -2.06 -35.46 -9.02
CA GLU A 462 -1.67 -35.92 -7.69
C GLU A 462 -0.90 -34.75 -7.17
N THR A 463 -1.62 -33.89 -6.44
CA THR A 463 -1.00 -32.77 -5.79
C THR A 463 0.18 -33.47 -5.23
N VAL A 464 1.41 -33.11 -5.72
CA VAL A 464 2.55 -33.37 -4.88
C VAL A 464 1.94 -33.26 -3.52
N LYS A 465 1.59 -34.42 -2.93
CA LYS A 465 0.82 -34.51 -1.72
C LYS A 465 1.30 -33.33 -0.96
N GLU A 466 0.48 -32.21 -0.95
CA GLU A 466 0.71 -31.29 0.12
C GLU A 466 0.69 -32.27 1.22
N GLN A 467 1.91 -32.62 1.58
CA GLN A 467 2.11 -33.50 2.69
C GLN A 467 1.33 -32.70 3.71
N VAL A 468 0.03 -33.12 3.84
CA VAL A 468 -0.70 -32.82 5.04
C VAL A 468 0.39 -32.97 6.01
N LEU A 469 0.82 -31.87 6.59
CA LEU A 469 1.94 -31.87 7.49
C LEU A 469 1.67 -32.95 8.52
N LYS A 470 1.85 -34.19 8.15
CA LYS A 470 2.38 -35.24 9.00
C LYS A 470 3.62 -34.57 9.41
N ALA A 471 3.53 -33.90 10.56
CA ALA A 471 4.54 -32.99 11.09
C ALA A 471 5.86 -33.49 10.56
N ALA A 472 6.41 -32.79 9.53
CA ALA A 472 7.47 -33.36 8.71
C ALA A 472 8.46 -33.86 9.72
N PRO A 473 8.88 -35.13 9.71
CA PRO A 473 9.55 -35.76 10.85
C PRO A 473 10.61 -34.78 11.30
N LEU A 474 10.55 -34.34 12.56
CA LEU A 474 11.41 -33.29 13.10
C LEU A 474 12.81 -33.53 12.62
N ILE A 475 13.32 -32.66 11.75
CA ILE A 475 14.68 -32.83 11.22
C ILE A 475 15.63 -32.63 12.38
N HIS A 476 16.23 -33.67 12.85
CA HIS A 476 17.31 -33.56 13.83
C HIS A 476 18.51 -32.91 13.14
N TYR A 477 18.75 -31.64 13.47
CA TYR A 477 19.88 -30.90 12.90
C TYR A 477 20.93 -30.60 13.97
N LYS A 478 22.18 -30.51 13.52
CA LYS A 478 23.31 -30.05 14.34
C LYS A 478 24.06 -28.98 13.56
N ILE A 479 23.92 -27.74 14.00
CA ILE A 479 24.68 -26.61 13.47
C ILE A 479 25.66 -26.17 14.56
N GLU A 480 26.96 -26.24 14.26
CA GLU A 480 28.00 -25.97 15.24
C GLU A 480 28.14 -24.46 15.51
N SER A 481 28.47 -24.10 16.73
CA SER A 481 28.86 -22.74 17.07
C SER A 481 30.31 -22.45 16.65
N PRO A 482 30.69 -21.18 16.40
CA PRO A 482 32.07 -20.82 16.12
C PRO A 482 32.96 -21.17 17.32
N LYS A 483 34.17 -21.72 17.02
CA LYS A 483 35.10 -22.20 18.04
C LYS A 483 36.14 -21.15 18.48
N LYS A 484 36.32 -20.08 17.67
CA LYS A 484 37.37 -19.08 17.89
C LYS A 484 36.78 -17.69 17.84
N LEU A 485 37.12 -16.91 18.84
CA LEU A 485 36.78 -15.46 18.87
C LEU A 485 37.98 -14.65 18.38
N PHE A 486 37.71 -13.60 17.63
CA PHE A 486 38.68 -12.66 17.07
C PHE A 486 38.46 -11.25 17.63
N ALA A 487 37.29 -10.98 18.23
CA ALA A 487 36.93 -9.69 18.76
C ALA A 487 36.29 -9.78 20.15
N ARG A 488 36.36 -8.67 20.86
CA ARG A 488 35.74 -8.45 22.16
C ARG A 488 34.93 -7.15 22.12
N VAL A 489 34.00 -7.01 23.05
CA VAL A 489 33.31 -5.73 23.29
C VAL A 489 34.32 -4.68 23.78
N ILE A 490 34.36 -3.52 23.15
CA ILE A 490 35.24 -2.40 23.51
C ILE A 490 34.48 -1.24 24.14
N SER A 491 33.21 -1.06 23.80
CA SER A 491 32.35 -0.09 24.47
C SER A 491 30.87 -0.48 24.34
N GLU A 492 30.08 0.03 25.28
CA GLU A 492 28.63 -0.02 25.24
C GLU A 492 28.06 1.37 25.60
N LYS A 493 27.09 1.82 24.84
CA LYS A 493 26.43 3.12 25.02
C LYS A 493 24.92 2.94 24.93
N LYS A 494 24.19 3.53 25.87
CA LYS A 494 22.72 3.59 25.80
C LYS A 494 22.31 4.68 24.83
N LEU A 495 21.28 4.40 24.03
CA LEU A 495 20.63 5.30 23.09
C LEU A 495 19.20 5.53 23.60
N ASP A 496 19.03 6.54 24.43
CA ASP A 496 17.81 6.71 25.23
C ASP A 496 16.57 7.01 24.37
N ARG A 497 16.70 7.86 23.36
CA ARG A 497 15.58 8.20 22.46
C ARG A 497 15.14 7.05 21.57
N LEU A 498 16.09 6.21 21.19
CA LEU A 498 15.82 5.02 20.41
C LEU A 498 15.35 3.83 21.27
N ASN A 499 15.38 3.95 22.58
CA ASN A 499 15.24 2.82 23.50
C ASN A 499 16.11 1.64 23.03
N ALA A 500 17.42 1.90 22.85
CA ALA A 500 18.37 0.97 22.28
C ALA A 500 19.72 1.01 22.99
N SER A 501 20.61 0.08 22.68
CA SER A 501 22.00 0.09 23.13
C SER A 501 22.93 -0.16 21.96
N LEU A 502 24.01 0.63 21.86
CA LEU A 502 25.08 0.47 20.88
C LEU A 502 26.25 -0.26 21.52
N ILE A 503 26.63 -1.40 20.99
CA ILE A 503 27.79 -2.19 21.38
C ILE A 503 28.80 -2.12 20.25
N LYS A 504 30.04 -1.73 20.56
CA LYS A 504 31.16 -1.73 19.60
C LYS A 504 32.07 -2.91 19.83
N LEU A 505 32.38 -3.63 18.76
CA LEU A 505 33.32 -4.76 18.81
C LEU A 505 34.69 -4.37 18.24
N SER A 506 35.75 -5.00 18.73
CA SER A 506 37.14 -4.68 18.32
C SER A 506 37.46 -5.10 16.88
N ASN A 507 36.60 -5.83 16.19
CA ASN A 507 36.72 -6.16 14.77
C ASN A 507 36.05 -5.12 13.83
N GLY A 508 35.50 -4.04 14.38
CA GLY A 508 34.88 -2.95 13.61
C GLY A 508 33.36 -3.08 13.41
N ILE A 509 32.73 -4.15 13.91
CA ILE A 509 31.27 -4.30 13.83
C ILE A 509 30.61 -3.52 14.96
N ASP A 510 29.66 -2.69 14.62
CA ASP A 510 28.75 -2.01 15.53
C ASP A 510 27.45 -2.82 15.66
N VAL A 511 26.97 -3.08 16.89
CA VAL A 511 25.73 -3.81 17.15
C VAL A 511 24.76 -2.92 17.93
N ILE A 512 23.57 -2.72 17.36
CA ILE A 512 22.49 -1.96 17.97
C ILE A 512 21.44 -2.95 18.46
N LEU A 513 21.14 -2.92 19.75
CA LEU A 513 20.07 -3.70 20.38
C LEU A 513 18.88 -2.76 20.63
N ALA A 514 17.77 -3.01 19.95
CA ALA A 514 16.55 -2.21 20.02
C ALA A 514 15.36 -3.09 20.49
N PRO A 515 15.19 -3.28 21.80
CA PRO A 515 14.12 -4.12 22.33
C PRO A 515 12.74 -3.50 22.08
N ASP A 516 11.78 -4.35 21.71
CA ASP A 516 10.37 -4.02 21.55
C ASP A 516 9.49 -5.15 22.11
N SER A 517 8.89 -4.90 23.27
CA SER A 517 8.06 -5.88 23.98
C SER A 517 6.75 -6.25 23.25
N LYS A 518 6.37 -5.52 22.22
CA LYS A 518 5.17 -5.79 21.41
C LYS A 518 5.45 -6.68 20.21
N ALA A 519 6.71 -6.88 19.86
CA ALA A 519 7.08 -7.68 18.70
C ALA A 519 6.82 -9.18 18.96
N GLU A 520 6.21 -9.84 18.00
CA GLU A 520 5.98 -11.29 18.03
C GLU A 520 7.23 -12.09 17.69
N LYS A 521 8.15 -11.51 16.93
CA LYS A 521 9.41 -12.12 16.48
C LYS A 521 10.56 -11.14 16.61
N ASN A 522 11.75 -11.69 16.68
CA ASN A 522 12.98 -10.92 16.70
C ASN A 522 13.58 -10.87 15.28
N THR A 523 14.16 -9.72 14.93
CA THR A 523 14.82 -9.50 13.64
C THR A 523 16.29 -9.19 13.87
N ILE A 524 17.17 -9.87 13.14
CA ILE A 524 18.60 -9.58 13.07
C ILE A 524 18.90 -9.08 11.67
N ILE A 525 19.39 -7.86 11.53
CA ILE A 525 19.78 -7.25 10.27
C ILE A 525 21.28 -6.97 10.30
N TYR A 526 22.02 -7.74 9.52
CA TYR A 526 23.45 -7.58 9.31
C TYR A 526 23.64 -6.78 8.03
N TYR A 527 23.99 -5.50 8.12
CA TYR A 527 23.99 -4.57 7.01
C TYR A 527 25.27 -3.74 6.95
N GLY A 528 25.54 -3.18 5.78
CA GLY A 528 26.68 -2.33 5.59
C GLY A 528 26.75 -1.67 4.23
N ARG A 529 27.76 -0.81 4.07
CA ARG A 529 28.09 -0.20 2.79
C ARG A 529 28.85 -1.18 1.93
N GLY A 530 28.72 -1.01 0.62
CA GLY A 530 29.27 -1.92 -0.37
C GLY A 530 28.20 -2.61 -1.18
N GLY A 531 28.44 -2.81 -2.47
CA GLY A 531 27.49 -3.44 -3.35
C GLY A 531 27.95 -3.46 -4.78
N PHE A 532 27.02 -3.62 -5.70
CA PHE A 532 27.33 -3.79 -7.12
C PHE A 532 28.06 -2.59 -7.76
N SER A 533 27.97 -1.38 -7.18
CA SER A 533 28.73 -0.22 -7.66
C SER A 533 30.26 -0.36 -7.51
N GLN A 534 30.75 -1.40 -6.83
CA GLN A 534 32.16 -1.77 -6.81
C GLN A 534 32.59 -2.54 -8.08
N LEU A 535 31.66 -3.02 -8.88
CA LEU A 535 31.91 -3.67 -10.16
C LEU A 535 31.88 -2.65 -11.28
N SER A 536 32.74 -2.79 -12.29
CA SER A 536 32.63 -2.02 -13.51
C SER A 536 31.42 -2.44 -14.35
N ASP A 537 30.92 -1.58 -15.24
CA ASP A 537 29.74 -1.83 -16.06
C ASP A 537 29.85 -3.07 -16.94
N HIS A 538 31.04 -3.40 -17.43
CA HIS A 538 31.24 -4.62 -18.21
C HIS A 538 31.29 -5.90 -17.35
N LYS A 539 31.53 -5.80 -16.03
CA LYS A 539 31.49 -6.95 -15.11
C LYS A 539 30.11 -7.18 -14.54
N TYR A 540 29.36 -6.10 -14.25
CA TYR A 540 28.07 -6.18 -13.56
C TYR A 540 27.09 -7.20 -14.18
N PRO A 541 26.89 -7.29 -15.52
CA PRO A 541 25.95 -8.26 -16.10
C PRO A 541 26.22 -9.71 -15.72
N PHE A 542 27.46 -10.07 -15.38
CA PHE A 542 27.82 -11.39 -14.94
C PHE A 542 27.45 -11.67 -13.46
N TYR A 543 27.12 -10.64 -12.68
CA TYR A 543 26.88 -10.71 -11.25
C TYR A 543 25.45 -10.38 -10.85
N LYS A 544 24.64 -9.85 -11.75
CA LYS A 544 23.28 -9.35 -11.45
C LYS A 544 22.34 -10.40 -10.81
N ASP A 545 22.55 -11.68 -11.14
CA ASP A 545 21.74 -12.77 -10.59
C ASP A 545 22.28 -13.31 -9.24
N LEU A 546 23.33 -12.69 -8.67
CA LEU A 546 23.92 -13.16 -7.41
C LEU A 546 22.92 -13.19 -6.25
N ASN A 547 22.03 -12.19 -6.17
CA ASN A 547 20.99 -12.14 -5.14
C ASN A 547 20.05 -13.36 -5.17
N TYR A 548 19.73 -13.84 -6.36
CA TYR A 548 18.91 -15.05 -6.52
C TYR A 548 19.62 -16.27 -5.91
N TYR A 549 20.89 -16.48 -6.26
CA TYR A 549 21.65 -17.62 -5.72
C TYR A 549 22.01 -17.46 -4.25
N ALA A 550 22.22 -16.23 -3.77
CA ALA A 550 22.53 -15.94 -2.37
C ALA A 550 21.36 -16.28 -1.43
N ASN A 551 20.14 -16.27 -1.95
CA ASN A 551 18.95 -16.69 -1.21
C ASN A 551 18.68 -18.21 -1.29
N GLN A 552 19.49 -18.95 -2.04
CA GLN A 552 19.42 -20.41 -2.19
C GLN A 552 20.66 -21.14 -1.65
N ILE A 553 21.44 -20.47 -0.82
CA ILE A 553 22.59 -21.12 -0.15
C ILE A 553 22.12 -22.13 0.90
N GLY A 554 22.84 -23.25 1.00
CA GLY A 554 22.80 -24.07 2.18
C GLY A 554 23.81 -23.59 3.22
N ILE A 555 23.87 -24.26 4.39
CA ILE A 555 24.95 -24.14 5.38
C ILE A 555 25.46 -25.52 5.71
N LYS A 556 26.79 -25.67 5.90
CA LYS A 556 27.37 -26.99 6.17
C LYS A 556 26.79 -27.63 7.44
N PRO A 557 26.34 -28.90 7.38
CA PRO A 557 26.45 -29.83 6.24
C PRO A 557 25.23 -29.83 5.31
N TYR A 558 24.23 -28.95 5.50
CA TYR A 558 22.92 -29.00 4.88
C TYR A 558 22.89 -28.21 3.55
N LYS A 559 22.37 -28.82 2.49
CA LYS A 559 22.00 -28.11 1.25
C LYS A 559 20.76 -27.27 1.48
N TYR A 560 20.44 -26.33 0.53
CA TYR A 560 19.36 -25.37 0.63
C TYR A 560 17.99 -26.01 0.94
N ASN A 561 17.60 -27.08 0.27
CA ASN A 561 16.32 -27.73 0.51
C ASN A 561 16.16 -28.20 1.96
N ILE A 562 17.17 -28.88 2.51
CA ILE A 562 17.14 -29.34 3.91
C ILE A 562 17.21 -28.14 4.87
N LEU A 563 18.01 -27.13 4.55
CA LEU A 563 18.05 -25.90 5.36
C LEU A 563 16.70 -25.19 5.36
N SER A 564 16.04 -25.08 4.21
CA SER A 564 14.71 -24.48 4.09
C SER A 564 13.67 -25.17 4.98
N ASP A 565 13.71 -26.50 5.04
CA ASP A 565 12.82 -27.27 5.91
C ASP A 565 13.14 -27.02 7.40
N ILE A 566 14.44 -26.98 7.78
CA ILE A 566 14.88 -26.64 9.14
C ILE A 566 14.36 -25.24 9.52
N LEU A 567 14.53 -24.25 8.64
CA LEU A 567 14.09 -22.87 8.88
C LEU A 567 12.57 -22.79 9.05
N SER A 568 11.82 -23.46 8.16
CA SER A 568 10.36 -23.51 8.22
C SER A 568 9.87 -24.14 9.53
N GLN A 569 10.44 -25.26 9.96
CA GLN A 569 10.08 -25.94 11.22
C GLN A 569 10.36 -25.07 12.46
N ASN A 570 11.32 -24.16 12.38
CA ASN A 570 11.70 -23.27 13.47
C ASN A 570 11.12 -21.84 13.32
N SER A 571 10.20 -21.63 12.37
CA SER A 571 9.58 -20.32 12.08
C SER A 571 10.61 -19.21 11.81
N ILE A 572 11.74 -19.55 11.20
CA ILE A 572 12.84 -18.64 10.84
C ILE A 572 12.70 -18.24 9.38
N SER A 573 12.83 -16.95 9.08
CA SER A 573 13.00 -16.46 7.71
C SER A 573 14.43 -15.96 7.50
N TYR A 574 14.93 -16.12 6.28
CA TYR A 574 16.26 -15.66 5.86
C TYR A 574 16.14 -14.96 4.52
N SER A 575 16.78 -13.79 4.38
CA SER A 575 16.98 -13.14 3.11
C SER A 575 18.34 -12.46 3.05
N SER A 576 18.92 -12.40 1.84
CA SER A 576 20.19 -11.73 1.55
C SER A 576 19.99 -10.82 0.36
N TYR A 577 20.50 -9.58 0.44
CA TYR A 577 20.39 -8.59 -0.61
C TYR A 577 21.67 -7.79 -0.77
N ILE A 578 22.13 -7.65 -2.01
CA ILE A 578 23.21 -6.77 -2.41
C ILE A 578 22.61 -5.74 -3.37
N GLY A 579 22.56 -4.49 -2.96
CA GLY A 579 22.14 -3.35 -3.78
C GLY A 579 23.34 -2.69 -4.49
N SER A 580 23.12 -1.50 -5.03
CA SER A 580 24.18 -0.73 -5.67
C SER A 580 25.24 -0.30 -4.66
N TYR A 581 24.84 0.25 -3.51
CA TYR A 581 25.73 0.88 -2.55
C TYR A 581 25.66 0.28 -1.14
N ALA A 582 24.65 -0.50 -0.85
CA ALA A 582 24.42 -1.13 0.45
C ALA A 582 24.10 -2.62 0.28
N ASN A 583 24.24 -3.34 1.36
CA ASN A 583 23.92 -4.77 1.40
C ASN A 583 23.38 -5.15 2.77
N GLU A 584 22.56 -6.21 2.82
CA GLU A 584 22.05 -6.74 4.09
C GLU A 584 21.83 -8.25 4.05
N ILE A 585 21.90 -8.88 5.22
CA ILE A 585 21.30 -10.18 5.50
C ILE A 585 20.30 -9.95 6.62
N ARG A 586 19.06 -10.34 6.39
CA ARG A 586 17.96 -10.22 7.35
C ARG A 586 17.49 -11.61 7.77
N ILE A 587 17.38 -11.82 9.08
CA ILE A 587 16.87 -13.04 9.67
C ILE A 587 15.80 -12.66 10.69
N THR A 588 14.64 -13.31 10.60
CA THR A 588 13.56 -13.16 11.58
C THR A 588 13.31 -14.49 12.26
N ALA A 589 13.25 -14.50 13.58
CA ALA A 589 13.08 -15.70 14.38
C ALA A 589 12.27 -15.45 15.65
N PRO A 590 11.52 -16.45 16.16
CA PRO A 590 10.98 -16.39 17.51
C PRO A 590 12.11 -16.43 18.55
N ASP A 591 11.85 -15.98 19.79
CA ASP A 591 12.88 -15.81 20.81
C ASP A 591 13.60 -17.13 21.19
N GLU A 592 12.88 -18.21 21.26
CA GLU A 592 13.43 -19.55 21.52
C GLU A 592 14.42 -20.04 20.45
N ASN A 593 14.36 -19.48 19.24
CA ASN A 593 15.21 -19.84 18.11
C ASN A 593 16.29 -18.79 17.78
N MET A 594 16.50 -17.81 18.66
CA MET A 594 17.49 -16.74 18.44
C MET A 594 18.90 -17.27 18.26
N GLU A 595 19.35 -18.26 19.06
CA GLU A 595 20.69 -18.83 18.87
C GLU A 595 20.84 -19.51 17.49
N LEU A 596 19.79 -20.18 17.00
CA LEU A 596 19.78 -20.74 15.64
C LEU A 596 19.89 -19.65 14.58
N ALA A 597 19.21 -18.52 14.77
CA ALA A 597 19.32 -17.35 13.89
C ALA A 597 20.75 -16.79 13.83
N PHE A 598 21.42 -16.66 14.96
CA PHE A 598 22.84 -16.26 15.00
C PHE A 598 23.76 -17.27 14.31
N LYS A 599 23.55 -18.60 14.53
CA LYS A 599 24.29 -19.67 13.83
C LYS A 599 24.09 -19.54 12.31
N LEU A 600 22.85 -19.37 11.87
CA LEU A 600 22.51 -19.22 10.46
C LEU A 600 23.25 -18.03 9.84
N LEU A 601 23.22 -16.85 10.49
CA LEU A 601 23.93 -15.69 10.02
C LEU A 601 25.44 -15.91 9.92
N TYR A 602 26.06 -16.48 10.95
CA TYR A 602 27.49 -16.80 10.94
C TYR A 602 27.86 -17.74 9.79
N HIS A 603 27.08 -18.81 9.61
CA HIS A 603 27.35 -19.81 8.57
C HIS A 603 27.04 -19.33 7.17
N SER A 604 26.06 -18.42 6.99
CA SER A 604 25.76 -17.81 5.69
C SER A 604 26.93 -16.93 5.19
N VAL A 605 27.76 -16.41 6.08
CA VAL A 605 28.96 -15.63 5.73
C VAL A 605 30.20 -16.48 5.57
N TYR A 606 30.38 -17.52 6.40
CA TYR A 606 31.67 -18.26 6.47
C TYR A 606 31.63 -19.70 6.00
N ASN A 607 30.48 -20.38 6.09
CA ASN A 607 30.39 -21.81 5.89
C ASN A 607 29.18 -22.23 5.04
N TYR A 608 28.80 -21.42 4.09
CA TYR A 608 27.66 -21.72 3.19
C TYR A 608 28.00 -22.85 2.21
N VAL A 609 26.94 -23.43 1.67
CA VAL A 609 26.99 -24.45 0.61
C VAL A 609 26.41 -23.81 -0.66
N LEU A 610 27.21 -23.84 -1.75
CA LEU A 610 26.81 -23.23 -3.02
C LEU A 610 25.63 -23.99 -3.66
N PRO A 611 24.64 -23.30 -4.24
CA PRO A 611 23.52 -23.90 -5.00
C PRO A 611 23.95 -24.28 -6.42
N VAL A 612 24.89 -25.23 -6.54
CA VAL A 612 25.54 -25.59 -7.82
C VAL A 612 24.58 -26.18 -8.82
N GLU A 613 23.63 -27.01 -8.37
CA GLU A 613 22.69 -27.68 -9.28
C GLU A 613 21.63 -26.69 -9.80
N ASP A 614 21.12 -25.80 -8.94
CA ASP A 614 20.18 -24.75 -9.31
C ASP A 614 20.84 -23.79 -10.32
N PHE A 615 22.09 -23.41 -10.07
CA PHE A 615 22.89 -22.59 -10.99
C PHE A 615 23.03 -23.25 -12.37
N LYS A 616 23.38 -24.55 -12.43
CA LYS A 616 23.50 -25.29 -13.71
C LYS A 616 22.16 -25.37 -14.45
N GLY A 617 21.08 -25.62 -13.69
CA GLY A 617 19.71 -25.66 -14.22
C GLY A 617 19.31 -24.35 -14.89
N ASP A 618 19.53 -23.22 -14.17
CA ASP A 618 19.24 -21.87 -14.65
C ASP A 618 20.06 -21.50 -15.91
N ILE A 619 21.36 -21.80 -15.91
CA ILE A 619 22.20 -21.55 -17.10
C ILE A 619 21.72 -22.37 -18.29
N LYS A 620 21.33 -23.63 -18.10
CA LYS A 620 20.77 -24.47 -19.17
C LYS A 620 19.49 -23.88 -19.72
N GLN A 621 18.59 -23.40 -18.86
CA GLN A 621 17.35 -22.75 -19.25
C GLN A 621 17.63 -21.46 -20.05
N LYS A 622 18.48 -20.58 -19.54
CA LYS A 622 18.87 -19.33 -20.22
C LYS A 622 19.52 -19.56 -21.58
N LEU A 623 20.29 -20.62 -21.73
CA LEU A 623 20.86 -21.01 -23.03
C LEU A 623 19.79 -21.46 -24.04
N GLN A 624 18.70 -22.10 -23.59
CA GLN A 624 17.57 -22.50 -24.42
C GLN A 624 16.67 -21.30 -24.79
N GLU A 625 16.45 -20.39 -23.86
CA GLU A 625 15.65 -19.17 -24.07
C GLU A 625 16.33 -18.18 -25.02
N ASN A 626 17.66 -18.13 -25.02
CA ASN A 626 18.44 -17.24 -25.90
C ASN A 626 18.33 -17.62 -27.40
N ASP A 627 17.69 -18.76 -27.73
CA ASP A 627 17.37 -19.15 -29.11
C ASP A 627 16.03 -18.53 -29.59
N LYS A 628 15.22 -18.02 -28.71
CA LYS A 628 13.99 -17.30 -29.02
C LYS A 628 14.24 -15.80 -28.93
N GLU A 629 14.40 -15.14 -30.07
CA GLU A 629 14.38 -13.68 -30.12
C GLU A 629 12.99 -13.15 -29.76
N GLU A 630 12.68 -13.04 -28.50
CA GLU A 630 11.63 -12.16 -28.04
C GLU A 630 12.23 -10.77 -27.83
N GLN A 631 11.98 -9.88 -28.77
CA GLN A 631 12.05 -8.46 -28.53
C GLN A 631 11.00 -8.12 -27.48
N VAL A 632 11.40 -8.13 -26.21
CA VAL A 632 10.59 -7.53 -25.16
C VAL A 632 10.60 -6.02 -25.43
N SER A 633 9.57 -5.50 -26.09
CA SER A 633 9.38 -4.06 -26.17
C SER A 633 9.13 -3.57 -24.73
N GLU A 634 10.13 -2.92 -24.15
CA GLU A 634 9.94 -2.29 -22.85
C GLU A 634 8.81 -1.26 -22.96
N ASN A 635 7.90 -1.28 -21.99
CA ASN A 635 6.86 -0.27 -21.85
C ASN A 635 7.51 1.12 -21.69
N GLU A 636 6.94 2.13 -22.31
CA GLU A 636 7.40 3.54 -22.24
C GLU A 636 7.56 4.00 -20.78
N TYR A 637 6.64 3.60 -19.91
CA TYR A 637 6.71 3.86 -18.48
C TYR A 637 7.95 3.23 -17.82
N ALA A 638 8.28 2.00 -18.15
CA ALA A 638 9.48 1.34 -17.63
C ALA A 638 10.75 2.07 -18.10
N ARG A 639 10.81 2.55 -19.35
CA ARG A 639 11.93 3.34 -19.87
C ARG A 639 12.06 4.68 -19.15
N PHE A 640 10.95 5.33 -18.86
CA PHE A 640 10.94 6.59 -18.11
C PHE A 640 11.50 6.40 -16.71
N GLN A 641 11.00 5.39 -15.96
CA GLN A 641 11.51 5.06 -14.63
C GLN A 641 12.99 4.67 -14.66
N GLN A 642 13.41 3.85 -15.61
CA GLN A 642 14.81 3.45 -15.74
C GLN A 642 15.72 4.66 -16.04
N ALA A 643 15.28 5.62 -16.86
CA ALA A 643 16.04 6.83 -17.14
C ALA A 643 16.19 7.71 -15.90
N GLU A 644 15.15 7.79 -15.06
CA GLU A 644 15.20 8.48 -13.78
C GLU A 644 16.21 7.82 -12.84
N GLU A 645 16.07 6.53 -12.59
CA GLU A 645 16.95 5.75 -11.71
C GLU A 645 18.41 5.75 -12.22
N LEU A 646 18.61 5.70 -13.54
CA LEU A 646 19.93 5.81 -14.15
C LEU A 646 20.55 7.19 -13.90
N PHE A 647 19.77 8.26 -14.04
CA PHE A 647 20.26 9.62 -13.79
C PHE A 647 20.60 9.83 -12.32
N LEU A 648 19.81 9.28 -11.42
CA LEU A 648 20.07 9.30 -9.99
C LEU A 648 21.23 8.38 -9.57
N GLY A 649 21.69 7.50 -10.45
CA GLY A 649 22.76 6.53 -10.19
C GLY A 649 22.29 5.32 -9.34
N ASN A 650 20.98 5.06 -9.29
CA ASN A 650 20.39 3.91 -8.59
C ASN A 650 20.26 2.70 -9.51
N TYR A 651 20.18 2.94 -10.81
CA TYR A 651 20.07 1.94 -11.86
C TYR A 651 21.32 1.96 -12.75
N ARG A 652 21.77 0.79 -13.18
CA ARG A 652 22.92 0.68 -14.06
C ARG A 652 22.48 0.51 -15.51
N ASN A 653 23.10 1.23 -16.43
CA ASN A 653 22.80 1.16 -17.86
C ASN A 653 22.92 -0.26 -18.46
N THR A 654 23.53 -1.18 -17.73
CA THR A 654 23.74 -2.58 -18.13
C THR A 654 22.79 -3.56 -17.45
N GLU A 655 21.82 -3.10 -16.63
CA GLU A 655 20.92 -4.01 -15.92
C GLU A 655 20.07 -4.88 -16.86
N ASN A 656 19.63 -4.32 -17.96
CA ASN A 656 18.86 -5.04 -18.99
C ASN A 656 19.72 -5.76 -20.01
N LYS A 657 21.06 -5.65 -19.89
CA LYS A 657 21.95 -6.33 -20.82
C LYS A 657 21.79 -7.86 -20.70
N LYS A 658 21.28 -8.50 -21.73
CA LYS A 658 21.29 -9.95 -21.84
C LYS A 658 22.69 -10.44 -22.16
N LEU A 659 23.14 -11.47 -21.43
CA LEU A 659 24.41 -12.14 -21.75
C LEU A 659 24.24 -13.02 -23.00
N THR A 660 25.20 -12.96 -23.87
CA THR A 660 25.28 -13.84 -25.05
C THR A 660 25.50 -15.30 -24.61
N LYS A 661 25.23 -16.28 -25.49
CA LYS A 661 25.51 -17.69 -25.20
C LYS A 661 26.97 -17.95 -24.81
N GLN A 662 27.92 -17.22 -25.42
CA GLN A 662 29.35 -17.34 -25.07
C GLN A 662 29.64 -16.78 -23.68
N GLU A 663 28.98 -15.69 -23.29
CA GLU A 663 29.11 -15.08 -21.99
C GLU A 663 28.42 -15.93 -20.90
N LEU A 664 27.22 -16.47 -21.18
CA LEU A 664 26.54 -17.41 -20.26
C LEU A 664 27.40 -18.63 -19.92
N LYS A 665 28.10 -19.19 -20.91
CA LYS A 665 29.02 -20.32 -20.70
C LYS A 665 30.27 -19.97 -19.86
N LYS A 666 30.60 -18.69 -19.70
CA LYS A 666 31.71 -18.20 -18.88
C LYS A 666 31.30 -17.89 -17.43
N LEU A 667 30.00 -17.97 -17.12
CA LEU A 667 29.53 -17.77 -15.77
C LEU A 667 30.06 -18.87 -14.84
N ASP A 668 30.53 -18.45 -13.66
CA ASP A 668 31.10 -19.34 -12.66
C ASP A 668 30.56 -18.94 -11.28
N ILE A 669 29.80 -19.82 -10.66
CA ILE A 669 29.22 -19.60 -9.35
C ILE A 669 30.26 -19.28 -8.27
N LYS A 670 31.47 -19.84 -8.36
CA LYS A 670 32.56 -19.54 -7.42
C LYS A 670 33.02 -18.09 -7.53
N LYS A 671 33.04 -17.53 -8.74
CA LYS A 671 33.40 -16.12 -8.97
C LYS A 671 32.28 -15.19 -8.44
N LEU A 672 31.00 -15.55 -8.64
CA LEU A 672 29.89 -14.81 -8.06
C LEU A 672 30.04 -14.75 -6.53
N PHE A 673 30.29 -15.89 -5.92
CA PHE A 673 30.38 -15.98 -4.46
C PHE A 673 31.73 -15.45 -3.90
N ALA A 674 32.76 -15.29 -4.71
CA ALA A 674 33.94 -14.52 -4.31
C ALA A 674 33.60 -13.04 -4.10
N PHE A 675 32.70 -12.48 -4.91
CA PHE A 675 32.18 -11.13 -4.70
C PHE A 675 31.22 -11.06 -3.49
N TYR A 676 30.39 -12.07 -3.28
CA TYR A 676 29.57 -12.22 -2.06
C TYR A 676 30.46 -12.17 -0.80
N ASP A 677 31.56 -12.94 -0.80
CA ASP A 677 32.53 -12.95 0.30
C ASP A 677 33.17 -11.58 0.51
N GLN A 678 33.57 -10.89 -0.58
CA GLN A 678 34.12 -9.54 -0.52
C GLN A 678 33.14 -8.56 0.12
N VAL A 679 31.85 -8.67 -0.20
CA VAL A 679 30.83 -7.80 0.35
C VAL A 679 30.53 -8.12 1.81
N PHE A 680 30.21 -9.35 2.16
CA PHE A 680 29.70 -9.70 3.49
C PHE A 680 30.78 -9.97 4.55
N ARG A 681 32.05 -10.29 4.18
CA ARG A 681 33.15 -10.47 5.16
C ARG A 681 33.83 -9.17 5.57
N ASN A 682 33.61 -8.08 4.85
CA ASN A 682 34.15 -6.78 5.20
C ASN A 682 33.53 -6.27 6.50
N THR A 683 34.29 -6.21 7.60
CA THR A 683 33.81 -5.76 8.92
C THR A 683 33.94 -4.27 9.16
N ASN A 684 34.72 -3.56 8.36
CA ASN A 684 35.01 -2.14 8.56
C ASN A 684 33.81 -1.22 8.24
N ASN A 685 32.87 -1.69 7.46
CA ASN A 685 31.67 -0.93 7.07
C ASN A 685 30.40 -1.72 7.40
N ARG A 686 30.35 -2.27 8.61
CA ARG A 686 29.35 -3.24 9.02
C ARG A 686 28.69 -2.86 10.33
N ALA A 687 27.36 -2.95 10.33
CA ALA A 687 26.58 -2.89 11.56
C ALA A 687 25.56 -4.03 11.63
N VAL A 688 25.08 -4.27 12.82
CA VAL A 688 24.01 -5.23 13.11
C VAL A 688 22.92 -4.50 13.89
N LEU A 689 21.70 -4.59 13.44
CA LEU A 689 20.54 -4.20 14.22
C LEU A 689 19.80 -5.46 14.69
N ILE A 690 19.55 -5.56 15.98
CA ILE A 690 18.71 -6.60 16.57
C ILE A 690 17.52 -5.91 17.21
N SER A 691 16.33 -6.18 16.68
CA SER A 691 15.06 -5.61 17.15
C SER A 691 14.07 -6.71 17.52
N GLY A 692 13.18 -6.43 18.47
CA GLY A 692 12.14 -7.37 18.89
C GLY A 692 12.05 -7.60 20.38
N ASN A 693 11.29 -8.61 20.75
CA ASN A 693 11.07 -8.98 22.15
C ASN A 693 12.05 -10.08 22.60
N PHE A 694 13.25 -9.66 22.99
CA PHE A 694 14.34 -10.55 23.38
C PHE A 694 14.91 -10.21 24.76
N ASN A 695 15.56 -11.20 25.39
CA ASN A 695 16.31 -10.98 26.61
C ASN A 695 17.65 -10.31 26.30
N ILE A 696 17.84 -9.06 26.78
CA ILE A 696 19.02 -8.24 26.50
C ILE A 696 20.32 -8.94 26.94
N HIS A 697 20.36 -9.57 28.14
CA HIS A 697 21.57 -10.20 28.64
C HIS A 697 21.97 -11.42 27.80
N GLN A 698 21.02 -12.29 27.51
CA GLN A 698 21.25 -13.46 26.65
C GLN A 698 21.67 -13.04 25.23
N THR A 699 21.04 -12.00 24.68
CA THR A 699 21.38 -11.49 23.35
C THR A 699 22.79 -10.89 23.32
N LYS A 700 23.25 -10.19 24.36
CA LYS A 700 24.64 -9.72 24.48
C LYS A 700 25.66 -10.89 24.48
N ASP A 701 25.33 -11.98 25.16
CA ASP A 701 26.18 -13.18 25.13
C ASP A 701 26.25 -13.76 23.72
N LEU A 702 25.13 -13.83 23.02
CA LEU A 702 25.08 -14.28 21.62
C LEU A 702 25.85 -13.31 20.69
N VAL A 703 25.72 -12.00 20.87
CA VAL A 703 26.50 -11.00 20.13
C VAL A 703 28.00 -11.26 20.29
N THR A 704 28.45 -11.41 21.52
CA THR A 704 29.86 -11.65 21.81
C THR A 704 30.32 -12.97 21.21
N LYS A 705 29.55 -14.05 21.37
CA LYS A 705 29.85 -15.38 20.86
C LYS A 705 29.92 -15.45 19.34
N TYR A 706 28.96 -14.84 18.65
CA TYR A 706 28.83 -14.99 17.21
C TYR A 706 29.52 -13.86 16.43
N PHE A 707 29.27 -12.60 16.72
CA PHE A 707 29.94 -11.49 16.02
C PHE A 707 31.38 -11.30 16.46
N GLY A 708 31.73 -11.70 17.70
CA GLY A 708 33.12 -11.82 18.13
C GLY A 708 33.92 -12.85 17.32
N ALA A 709 33.25 -13.80 16.66
CA ALA A 709 33.91 -14.80 15.82
C ALA A 709 34.16 -14.33 14.38
N TYR A 710 33.68 -13.14 14.00
CA TYR A 710 33.96 -12.53 12.68
C TYR A 710 35.40 -12.03 12.65
N LYS A 711 36.16 -12.49 11.62
CA LYS A 711 37.53 -12.05 11.44
C LYS A 711 37.55 -10.59 11.03
N PRO A 712 38.46 -9.77 11.62
CA PRO A 712 38.66 -8.41 11.13
C PRO A 712 39.04 -8.44 9.64
N ASP A 713 38.27 -7.71 8.83
CA ASP A 713 38.55 -7.49 7.42
C ASP A 713 38.25 -6.02 7.11
N HIS A 714 39.27 -5.26 6.74
CA HIS A 714 39.25 -3.82 6.58
C HIS A 714 39.44 -3.41 5.14
N GLN A 715 38.79 -4.09 4.21
CA GLN A 715 38.85 -3.72 2.80
C GLN A 715 38.27 -2.32 2.58
N ILE A 716 39.03 -1.50 1.87
CA ILE A 716 38.58 -0.16 1.45
C ILE A 716 37.63 -0.33 0.27
N LEU A 717 36.43 0.26 0.39
CA LEU A 717 35.45 0.25 -0.69
C LEU A 717 35.96 1.12 -1.84
N GLN A 718 36.06 0.54 -3.02
CA GLN A 718 36.40 1.25 -4.25
C GLN A 718 35.16 1.32 -5.14
N TRP A 719 34.59 2.51 -5.21
CA TRP A 719 33.43 2.75 -6.05
C TRP A 719 33.86 2.98 -7.48
N GLN A 720 33.21 2.33 -8.44
CA GLN A 720 33.30 2.72 -9.84
C GLN A 720 32.48 3.99 -10.01
N SER A 721 33.05 5.03 -10.59
CA SER A 721 32.34 6.30 -10.80
C SER A 721 31.20 6.08 -11.78
N ASP A 722 29.95 6.20 -11.29
CA ASP A 722 28.81 6.32 -12.19
C ASP A 722 28.92 7.68 -12.90
N SER A 723 29.22 7.64 -14.20
CA SER A 723 29.10 8.80 -15.06
C SER A 723 27.61 9.08 -15.25
N SER A 724 26.97 9.76 -14.28
CA SER A 724 25.63 10.31 -14.53
C SER A 724 25.72 11.21 -15.76
N PRO A 725 24.83 11.05 -16.76
CA PRO A 725 24.87 11.92 -17.93
C PRO A 725 24.73 13.37 -17.49
N ALA A 726 25.57 14.26 -18.04
CA ALA A 726 25.66 15.65 -17.61
C ALA A 726 24.32 16.40 -17.71
N ILE A 727 23.56 16.16 -18.78
CA ILE A 727 22.19 16.65 -18.98
C ILE A 727 21.46 15.61 -19.82
N SER A 728 20.25 15.23 -19.42
CA SER A 728 19.42 14.29 -20.17
C SER A 728 18.01 14.83 -20.33
N ASN A 729 17.67 15.22 -21.56
CA ASN A 729 16.30 15.51 -21.93
C ASN A 729 15.82 14.36 -22.80
N LYS A 730 14.85 13.60 -22.33
CA LYS A 730 14.28 12.45 -23.04
C LYS A 730 12.76 12.55 -23.04
N ASP A 731 12.17 12.40 -24.20
CA ASP A 731 10.72 12.27 -24.38
C ASP A 731 10.44 10.84 -24.82
N PHE A 732 9.70 10.11 -24.00
CA PHE A 732 9.27 8.74 -24.25
C PHE A 732 7.81 8.67 -24.68
N ALA A 733 7.10 9.81 -24.62
CA ALA A 733 5.67 9.84 -24.84
C ALA A 733 5.33 9.70 -26.33
N PRO A 734 4.20 9.07 -26.67
CA PRO A 734 3.67 9.09 -28.04
C PRO A 734 3.42 10.51 -28.52
N GLU A 735 3.67 10.77 -29.80
CA GLU A 735 3.49 12.12 -30.41
C GLU A 735 2.07 12.69 -30.27
N ASN A 736 1.08 11.80 -30.30
CA ASN A 736 -0.34 12.17 -30.22
C ASN A 736 -0.88 12.35 -28.80
N GLN A 737 -0.05 12.18 -27.76
CA GLN A 737 -0.43 12.36 -26.38
C GLN A 737 -0.33 13.83 -26.01
N THR A 738 -1.45 14.47 -25.67
CA THR A 738 -1.50 15.90 -25.32
C THR A 738 -0.94 16.15 -23.92
N ARG A 739 -1.25 15.29 -22.97
CA ARG A 739 -0.77 15.39 -21.59
C ARG A 739 0.39 14.46 -21.33
N LYS A 740 1.37 14.95 -20.63
CA LYS A 740 2.65 14.29 -20.38
C LYS A 740 2.91 14.13 -18.89
N ASP A 741 3.42 12.97 -18.49
CA ASP A 741 4.08 12.80 -17.20
C ASP A 741 5.51 13.35 -17.30
N VAL A 742 5.84 14.23 -16.38
CA VAL A 742 7.12 14.96 -16.41
C VAL A 742 7.87 14.73 -15.09
N ALA A 743 9.15 14.42 -15.19
CA ALA A 743 10.09 14.49 -14.08
C ALA A 743 11.19 15.52 -14.40
N LEU A 744 11.27 16.55 -13.56
CA LEU A 744 12.37 17.53 -13.58
C LEU A 744 13.33 17.18 -12.46
N ILE A 745 14.57 16.87 -12.78
CA ILE A 745 15.58 16.42 -11.81
C ILE A 745 16.73 17.42 -11.77
N THR A 746 17.04 17.87 -10.57
CA THR A 746 18.24 18.68 -10.31
C THR A 746 19.30 17.82 -9.62
N LYS A 747 20.57 18.15 -9.76
CA LYS A 747 21.66 17.51 -9.02
C LYS A 747 22.72 18.55 -8.67
N SER A 748 23.04 18.64 -7.40
CA SER A 748 24.02 19.58 -6.86
C SER A 748 24.94 18.90 -5.86
N PRO A 749 26.23 19.27 -5.78
CA PRO A 749 27.11 18.79 -4.72
C PRO A 749 26.65 19.34 -3.38
N VAL A 750 26.87 18.56 -2.32
CA VAL A 750 26.55 18.96 -0.95
C VAL A 750 27.63 18.45 0.01
N ILE A 751 27.88 19.21 1.08
CA ILE A 751 28.77 18.77 2.16
C ILE A 751 27.98 17.83 3.09
N PRO A 752 28.40 16.56 3.27
CA PRO A 752 27.73 15.63 4.17
C PRO A 752 27.79 16.11 5.62
N SER A 753 26.63 16.30 6.23
CA SER A 753 26.49 16.53 7.67
C SER A 753 25.06 16.22 8.11
N ALA A 754 24.88 15.85 9.35
CA ALA A 754 23.54 15.60 9.92
C ALA A 754 22.64 16.85 9.83
N LYS A 755 23.17 18.04 10.08
CA LYS A 755 22.44 19.30 9.92
C LYS A 755 21.95 19.51 8.47
N ASN A 756 22.82 19.23 7.47
CA ASN A 756 22.45 19.39 6.06
C ASN A 756 21.38 18.40 5.62
N ILE A 757 21.34 17.19 6.16
CA ILE A 757 20.24 16.23 5.89
C ILE A 757 18.90 16.82 6.31
N TYR A 758 18.82 17.38 7.52
CA TYR A 758 17.57 17.99 7.99
C TYR A 758 17.24 19.28 7.22
N ALA A 759 18.24 20.08 6.89
CA ALA A 759 18.05 21.26 6.06
C ALA A 759 17.53 20.90 4.64
N ILE A 760 18.00 19.81 4.03
CA ILE A 760 17.50 19.29 2.75
C ILE A 760 16.05 18.82 2.87
N GLN A 761 15.72 18.10 3.94
CA GLN A 761 14.34 17.66 4.17
C GLN A 761 13.39 18.87 4.35
N LEU A 762 13.80 19.88 5.11
CA LEU A 762 13.04 21.12 5.27
C LEU A 762 12.91 21.89 3.94
N ALA A 763 14.00 21.99 3.17
CA ALA A 763 13.98 22.63 1.85
C ALA A 763 12.99 21.94 0.91
N LYS A 764 12.96 20.60 0.91
CA LYS A 764 12.03 19.79 0.11
C LYS A 764 10.57 20.06 0.51
N GLU A 765 10.25 20.07 1.83
CA GLU A 765 8.90 20.35 2.29
C GLU A 765 8.43 21.76 1.89
N LEU A 766 9.30 22.74 2.01
CA LEU A 766 9.00 24.12 1.60
C LEU A 766 8.78 24.25 0.09
N LEU A 767 9.59 23.57 -0.71
CA LEU A 767 9.42 23.54 -2.17
C LEU A 767 8.13 22.82 -2.57
N GLN A 768 7.82 21.70 -1.93
CA GLN A 768 6.57 20.98 -2.15
C GLN A 768 5.36 21.88 -1.92
N ALA A 769 5.32 22.55 -0.77
CA ALA A 769 4.21 23.44 -0.42
C ALA A 769 4.07 24.61 -1.41
N ARG A 770 5.17 25.24 -1.78
CA ARG A 770 5.20 26.39 -2.71
C ARG A 770 4.83 25.98 -4.12
N PHE A 771 5.38 24.88 -4.60
CA PHE A 771 5.10 24.42 -5.96
C PHE A 771 3.64 23.97 -6.09
N PHE A 772 3.14 23.28 -5.07
CA PHE A 772 1.73 22.89 -5.02
C PHE A 772 0.82 24.13 -5.01
N GLU A 773 1.07 25.10 -4.11
CA GLU A 773 0.26 26.30 -4.01
C GLU A 773 0.27 27.12 -5.30
N THR A 774 1.43 27.22 -5.93
CA THR A 774 1.57 28.08 -7.12
C THR A 774 1.10 27.37 -8.38
N ALA A 775 1.59 26.15 -8.66
CA ALA A 775 1.30 25.45 -9.91
C ALA A 775 -0.14 24.94 -9.97
N ARG A 776 -0.67 24.41 -8.85
CA ARG A 776 -2.04 23.90 -8.75
C ARG A 776 -3.03 25.02 -8.39
N ASN A 777 -2.90 25.62 -7.19
CA ASN A 777 -3.96 26.48 -6.66
C ASN A 777 -4.01 27.84 -7.35
N LYS A 778 -2.86 28.44 -7.67
CA LYS A 778 -2.80 29.75 -8.32
C LYS A 778 -3.02 29.65 -9.83
N TYR A 779 -2.35 28.73 -10.49
CA TYR A 779 -2.36 28.63 -11.95
C TYR A 779 -3.23 27.52 -12.53
N GLY A 780 -3.64 26.52 -11.75
CA GLY A 780 -4.48 25.39 -12.19
C GLY A 780 -3.86 24.55 -13.32
N LYS A 781 -2.51 24.48 -13.37
CA LYS A 781 -1.79 23.84 -14.48
C LYS A 781 -1.51 22.35 -14.24
N VAL A 782 -1.59 21.93 -12.99
CA VAL A 782 -1.34 20.55 -12.55
C VAL A 782 -2.34 20.13 -11.49
N TYR A 783 -2.59 18.84 -11.36
CA TYR A 783 -3.50 18.34 -10.32
C TYR A 783 -2.74 17.97 -9.05
N SER A 784 -1.80 17.03 -9.12
CA SER A 784 -1.06 16.52 -7.97
C SER A 784 0.45 16.56 -8.23
N PRO A 785 1.07 17.74 -8.14
CA PRO A 785 2.51 17.86 -8.29
C PRO A 785 3.22 17.37 -7.04
N SER A 786 4.32 16.64 -7.20
CA SER A 786 5.14 16.17 -6.09
C SER A 786 6.56 16.67 -6.18
N VAL A 787 7.15 17.04 -5.04
CA VAL A 787 8.57 17.33 -4.89
C VAL A 787 9.17 16.33 -3.93
N SER A 788 10.13 15.55 -4.40
CA SER A 788 10.94 14.67 -3.58
C SER A 788 12.41 15.10 -3.61
N CYS A 789 13.20 14.59 -2.70
CA CYS A 789 14.64 14.77 -2.72
C CYS A 789 15.36 13.45 -2.49
N GLU A 790 16.51 13.31 -3.11
CA GLU A 790 17.44 12.24 -2.88
C GLU A 790 18.77 12.83 -2.41
N TYR A 791 19.25 12.35 -1.28
CA TYR A 791 20.53 12.74 -0.71
C TYR A 791 21.47 11.53 -0.75
N LYS A 792 22.66 11.73 -1.28
CA LYS A 792 23.72 10.72 -1.30
C LYS A 792 24.95 11.22 -0.59
N THR A 793 25.53 10.38 0.25
CA THR A 793 26.79 10.65 0.93
C THR A 793 27.98 10.05 0.19
N TYR A 794 27.76 9.08 -0.68
CA TYR A 794 28.77 8.38 -1.48
C TYR A 794 28.18 7.89 -2.81
N PRO A 795 28.96 7.61 -3.88
CA PRO A 795 30.42 7.84 -3.97
C PRO A 795 30.77 9.33 -4.04
N VAL A 796 29.88 10.17 -4.56
CA VAL A 796 30.03 11.62 -4.61
C VAL A 796 28.86 12.26 -3.87
N PRO A 797 29.12 13.00 -2.78
CA PRO A 797 28.04 13.63 -2.03
C PRO A 797 27.22 14.58 -2.91
N SER A 798 25.92 14.37 -2.95
CA SER A 798 25.01 15.16 -3.78
C SER A 798 23.59 15.18 -3.23
N VAL A 799 22.86 16.23 -3.60
CA VAL A 799 21.41 16.33 -3.41
C VAL A 799 20.74 16.50 -4.77
N SER A 800 19.66 15.77 -4.98
CA SER A 800 18.78 15.91 -6.13
C SER A 800 17.37 16.27 -5.64
N PHE A 801 16.78 17.33 -6.20
CA PHE A 801 15.35 17.59 -6.07
C PHE A 801 14.66 17.10 -7.33
N ILE A 802 13.59 16.36 -7.15
CA ILE A 802 12.83 15.70 -8.21
C ILE A 802 11.41 16.22 -8.15
N VAL A 803 10.98 16.90 -9.20
CA VAL A 803 9.61 17.39 -9.33
C VAL A 803 8.89 16.55 -10.35
N LYS A 804 7.77 15.94 -9.94
CA LYS A 804 6.92 15.16 -10.84
C LYS A 804 5.54 15.81 -10.94
N PHE A 805 5.03 15.87 -12.14
CA PHE A 805 3.67 16.36 -12.42
C PHE A 805 3.20 15.84 -13.77
N ARG A 806 1.88 15.87 -13.96
CA ARG A 806 1.25 15.66 -15.27
C ARG A 806 0.65 16.98 -15.74
N SER A 807 0.96 17.40 -16.98
CA SER A 807 0.48 18.64 -17.56
C SER A 807 0.31 18.56 -19.08
N GLU A 808 -0.32 19.57 -19.67
CA GLU A 808 -0.27 19.78 -21.12
C GLU A 808 1.17 20.09 -21.55
N LYS A 809 1.53 19.67 -22.76
CA LYS A 809 2.88 19.82 -23.30
C LYS A 809 3.35 21.30 -23.32
N GLU A 810 2.44 22.19 -23.63
CA GLU A 810 2.67 23.64 -23.73
C GLU A 810 3.00 24.29 -22.38
N ASP A 811 2.55 23.70 -21.28
CA ASP A 811 2.73 24.22 -19.93
C ASP A 811 4.07 23.78 -19.30
N ILE A 812 4.75 22.77 -19.85
CA ILE A 812 6.00 22.23 -19.30
C ILE A 812 7.10 23.31 -19.17
N PRO A 813 7.36 24.16 -20.17
CA PRO A 813 8.37 25.22 -20.05
C PRO A 813 8.04 26.22 -18.92
N PHE A 814 6.78 26.60 -18.77
CA PHE A 814 6.33 27.47 -17.69
C PHE A 814 6.54 26.83 -16.32
N LEU A 815 6.13 25.58 -16.13
CA LEU A 815 6.26 24.85 -14.87
C LEU A 815 7.73 24.61 -14.48
N LYS A 816 8.58 24.35 -15.45
CA LYS A 816 10.03 24.25 -15.25
C LYS A 816 10.63 25.57 -14.74
N ASN A 817 10.29 26.70 -15.37
CA ASN A 817 10.76 28.01 -14.95
C ASN A 817 10.21 28.37 -13.56
N LEU A 818 8.94 28.13 -13.32
CA LEU A 818 8.30 28.32 -12.03
C LEU A 818 9.05 27.57 -10.92
N PHE A 819 9.38 26.30 -11.15
CA PHE A 819 10.12 25.51 -10.18
C PHE A 819 11.49 26.12 -9.85
N LEU A 820 12.24 26.54 -10.87
CA LEU A 820 13.54 27.18 -10.68
C LEU A 820 13.44 28.56 -9.99
N ASP A 821 12.38 29.29 -10.22
CA ASP A 821 12.18 30.59 -9.57
C ASP A 821 11.80 30.42 -8.10
N LEU A 822 10.94 29.42 -7.76
CA LEU A 822 10.58 29.11 -6.39
C LEU A 822 11.79 28.69 -5.53
N MET A 823 12.84 28.14 -6.15
CA MET A 823 14.10 27.86 -5.44
C MET A 823 14.86 29.11 -5.02
N LYS A 824 14.65 30.25 -5.69
CA LYS A 824 15.32 31.53 -5.39
C LYS A 824 14.57 32.34 -4.34
N ASP A 825 13.32 32.00 -4.08
CA ASP A 825 12.47 32.74 -3.15
C ASP A 825 13.01 32.68 -1.71
N SER A 826 12.88 33.81 -1.02
CA SER A 826 13.24 33.85 0.41
C SER A 826 12.34 32.96 1.24
N VAL A 827 12.91 32.35 2.27
CA VAL A 827 12.17 31.59 3.26
C VAL A 827 11.99 32.48 4.49
N ASP A 828 10.75 32.76 4.87
CA ASP A 828 10.48 33.48 6.11
C ASP A 828 10.64 32.58 7.33
N THR A 829 11.01 33.21 8.46
CA THR A 829 11.32 32.50 9.69
C THR A 829 10.09 31.75 10.24
N HIS A 830 8.90 32.33 10.13
CA HIS A 830 7.68 31.72 10.67
C HIS A 830 7.35 30.40 9.93
N THR A 831 7.42 30.40 8.61
CA THR A 831 7.19 29.20 7.79
C THR A 831 8.24 28.13 8.07
N LEU A 832 9.52 28.52 8.26
CA LEU A 832 10.56 27.58 8.64
C LEU A 832 10.31 26.94 10.01
N GLU A 833 9.92 27.72 11.02
CA GLU A 833 9.63 27.20 12.37
C GLU A 833 8.45 26.23 12.37
N ASN A 834 7.41 26.48 11.60
CA ASN A 834 6.30 25.55 11.44
C ASN A 834 6.74 24.24 10.74
N SER A 835 7.59 24.34 9.71
CA SER A 835 8.14 23.18 9.04
C SER A 835 9.04 22.34 9.95
N LYS A 836 9.83 22.98 10.84
CA LYS A 836 10.63 22.28 11.86
C LYS A 836 9.75 21.49 12.83
N LYS A 837 8.69 22.10 13.34
CA LYS A 837 7.73 21.40 14.23
C LYS A 837 7.13 20.18 13.56
N ALA A 838 6.67 20.33 12.32
CA ALA A 838 6.11 19.23 11.55
C ALA A 838 7.14 18.11 11.30
N LEU A 839 8.40 18.46 11.03
CA LEU A 839 9.48 17.48 10.85
C LEU A 839 9.79 16.74 12.17
N LEU A 840 9.85 17.44 13.29
CA LEU A 840 10.07 16.85 14.62
C LEU A 840 8.99 15.83 14.97
N ILE A 841 7.72 16.17 14.73
CA ILE A 841 6.59 15.24 14.92
C ILE A 841 6.75 14.01 14.02
N SER A 842 7.05 14.22 12.75
CA SER A 842 7.21 13.13 11.78
C SER A 842 8.34 12.16 12.16
N ILE A 843 9.46 12.66 12.70
CA ILE A 843 10.57 11.80 13.16
C ILE A 843 10.18 11.08 14.45
N ALA A 844 9.50 11.74 15.38
CA ALA A 844 9.03 11.09 16.60
C ALA A 844 8.05 9.94 16.29
N GLU A 845 7.14 10.12 15.33
CA GLU A 845 6.24 9.08 14.85
C GLU A 845 7.00 7.89 14.25
N LYS A 846 8.02 8.15 13.43
CA LYS A 846 8.86 7.10 12.83
C LYS A 846 9.65 6.31 13.88
N ILE A 847 10.15 6.99 14.92
CA ILE A 847 10.83 6.32 16.04
C ILE A 847 9.85 5.48 16.85
N GLY A 848 8.60 5.91 16.97
CA GLY A 848 7.52 5.18 17.64
C GLY A 848 7.04 3.92 16.89
N ASP A 849 7.20 3.88 15.56
CA ASP A 849 6.85 2.73 14.73
C ASP A 849 8.05 1.79 14.56
N PRO A 850 7.99 0.53 15.00
CA PRO A 850 9.13 -0.38 14.97
C PRO A 850 9.78 -0.56 13.59
N TYR A 851 8.98 -0.69 12.53
CA TYR A 851 9.49 -0.88 11.17
C TYR A 851 10.15 0.38 10.60
N SER A 852 9.56 1.54 10.83
CA SER A 852 10.13 2.83 10.43
C SER A 852 11.40 3.14 11.21
N LYS A 853 11.43 2.83 12.52
CA LYS A 853 12.60 2.94 13.39
C LYS A 853 13.77 2.10 12.88
N GLU A 854 13.55 0.84 12.48
CA GLU A 854 14.58 0.01 11.86
C GLU A 854 15.18 0.68 10.62
N LYS A 855 14.33 1.20 9.74
CA LYS A 855 14.78 1.90 8.53
C LYS A 855 15.61 3.14 8.83
N GLU A 856 15.17 3.97 9.76
CA GLU A 856 15.88 5.20 10.13
C GLU A 856 17.25 4.88 10.74
N ILE A 857 17.37 3.86 11.59
CA ILE A 857 18.65 3.41 12.17
C ILE A 857 19.59 2.92 11.06
N ILE A 858 19.11 2.09 10.15
CA ILE A 858 19.91 1.56 9.04
C ILE A 858 20.36 2.69 8.13
N GLN A 859 19.46 3.58 7.73
CA GLN A 859 19.76 4.69 6.84
C GLN A 859 20.77 5.65 7.45
N SER A 860 20.61 6.00 8.74
CA SER A 860 21.56 6.86 9.44
C SER A 860 22.98 6.29 9.43
N TYR A 861 23.11 4.99 9.65
CA TYR A 861 24.42 4.33 9.56
C TYR A 861 24.99 4.35 8.13
N LEU A 862 24.15 4.04 7.14
CA LEU A 862 24.56 4.06 5.72
C LEU A 862 24.97 5.47 5.29
N ASP A 863 24.31 6.50 5.79
CA ASP A 863 24.61 7.92 5.51
C ASP A 863 25.83 8.45 6.28
N GLN A 864 26.52 7.59 7.01
CA GLN A 864 27.69 7.94 7.81
C GLN A 864 27.40 8.95 8.93
N LEU A 865 26.16 8.99 9.39
CA LEU A 865 25.79 9.76 10.55
C LEU A 865 26.34 9.10 11.82
N ASN A 866 26.77 9.92 12.75
CA ASN A 866 27.09 9.43 14.08
C ASN A 866 25.76 9.06 14.78
N THR A 867 25.76 8.00 15.56
CA THR A 867 24.61 7.65 16.42
C THR A 867 24.22 8.80 17.36
N ASP A 868 25.17 9.65 17.75
CA ASP A 868 24.91 10.84 18.54
C ASP A 868 24.12 11.89 17.80
N ASP A 869 24.31 12.01 16.48
CA ASP A 869 23.53 12.93 15.65
C ASP A 869 22.07 12.51 15.59
N PHE A 870 21.81 11.20 15.59
CA PHE A 870 20.44 10.69 15.61
C PHE A 870 19.79 10.90 16.98
N GLU A 871 20.52 10.70 18.09
CA GLU A 871 20.05 11.02 19.44
C GLU A 871 19.74 12.52 19.62
N ASN A 872 20.46 13.40 18.90
CA ASN A 872 20.35 14.84 18.99
C ASN A 872 19.54 15.48 17.85
N TYR A 873 18.72 14.70 17.12
CA TYR A 873 18.00 15.20 15.94
C TYR A 873 17.18 16.49 16.22
N GLU A 874 16.56 16.63 17.39
CA GLU A 874 15.80 17.82 17.75
C GLU A 874 16.69 19.08 17.78
N SER A 875 17.86 19.00 18.42
CA SER A 875 18.80 20.10 18.47
C SER A 875 19.31 20.46 17.07
N LEU A 876 19.60 19.46 16.25
CA LEU A 876 20.06 19.64 14.87
C LEU A 876 18.98 20.31 13.99
N ILE A 877 17.73 19.84 14.05
CA ILE A 877 16.61 20.45 13.32
C ILE A 877 16.39 21.89 13.77
N ASN A 878 16.37 22.14 15.08
CA ASN A 878 16.18 23.48 15.63
C ASN A 878 17.32 24.44 15.24
N SER A 879 18.53 23.93 15.02
CA SER A 879 19.70 24.72 14.59
C SER A 879 19.69 25.13 13.12
N VAL A 880 18.81 24.56 12.29
CA VAL A 880 18.69 24.92 10.86
C VAL A 880 18.14 26.33 10.73
N THR A 881 18.80 27.16 9.96
CA THR A 881 18.44 28.55 9.69
C THR A 881 17.86 28.75 8.29
N THR A 882 17.24 29.88 8.04
CA THR A 882 16.80 30.28 6.71
C THR A 882 17.98 30.36 5.71
N ASP A 883 19.17 30.73 6.19
CA ASP A 883 20.40 30.78 5.36
C ASP A 883 20.89 29.37 4.98
N ASP A 884 20.77 28.39 5.87
CA ASP A 884 21.09 26.98 5.54
C ASP A 884 20.18 26.48 4.41
N ILE A 885 18.88 26.73 4.51
CA ILE A 885 17.90 26.36 3.46
C ILE A 885 18.25 27.06 2.15
N LYS A 886 18.50 28.37 2.21
CA LYS A 886 18.86 29.19 1.06
C LYS A 886 20.15 28.73 0.39
N ALA A 887 21.14 28.33 1.17
CA ALA A 887 22.40 27.79 0.63
C ALA A 887 22.17 26.51 -0.16
N ILE A 888 21.34 25.61 0.34
CA ILE A 888 20.96 24.36 -0.35
C ILE A 888 20.21 24.67 -1.64
N LEU A 889 19.15 25.48 -1.59
CA LEU A 889 18.33 25.83 -2.75
C LEU A 889 19.16 26.58 -3.82
N ASN A 890 20.01 27.53 -3.42
CA ASN A 890 20.88 28.27 -4.32
C ASN A 890 22.02 27.42 -4.92
N SER A 891 22.32 26.26 -4.38
CA SER A 891 23.26 25.31 -4.98
C SER A 891 22.72 24.75 -6.30
N VAL A 892 21.40 24.73 -6.47
CA VAL A 892 20.73 24.29 -7.69
C VAL A 892 20.75 25.39 -8.73
N LYS A 893 21.49 25.17 -9.83
CA LYS A 893 21.64 26.16 -10.91
C LYS A 893 20.68 25.91 -12.09
N SER A 894 20.31 24.66 -12.30
CA SER A 894 19.49 24.26 -13.47
C SER A 894 18.81 22.92 -13.23
N VAL A 895 17.83 22.64 -14.04
CA VAL A 895 17.31 21.26 -14.22
C VAL A 895 18.36 20.47 -15.02
N ASN A 896 18.87 19.39 -14.42
CA ASN A 896 19.91 18.56 -15.02
C ASN A 896 19.33 17.45 -15.90
N ALA A 897 18.11 16.99 -15.61
CA ALA A 897 17.38 16.10 -16.48
C ALA A 897 15.90 16.50 -16.56
N GLN A 898 15.33 16.39 -17.74
CA GLN A 898 13.90 16.55 -17.99
C GLN A 898 13.45 15.30 -18.74
N LEU A 899 12.69 14.46 -18.04
CA LEU A 899 12.11 13.23 -18.57
C LEU A 899 10.62 13.46 -18.80
N ILE A 900 10.12 13.00 -19.94
CA ILE A 900 8.73 13.18 -20.37
C ILE A 900 8.21 11.82 -20.83
N GLN A 901 6.96 11.48 -20.42
CA GLN A 901 6.25 10.29 -20.87
C GLN A 901 4.83 10.62 -21.29
#